data_2970c8c4202ad8bf39a0cc3cad2826cd
#
_entry.id   2970c8c4202ad8bf39a0cc3cad2826cd
#
_cell.length_a   1.000
_cell.length_b   1.000
_cell.length_c   1.000
_cell.angle_alpha   90.00
_cell.angle_beta   90.00
_cell.angle_gamma   90.00
#
_symmetry.space_group_name_H-M   'P 1'
#
loop_
_entity.id
_entity.type
_entity.pdbx_description
1 polymer ?
#
loop_
_entity_poly.entity_id
_entity_poly.type
_entity_poly.pdbx_seq_one_letter_code
_entity_poly.pdbx_strand_id
1 'polypeptide(L)'
;MAKWVYRFSEGNASMRPLLGGKGANLAEMTGLGMPIPQGFTVTTEACTEYYRHGKQITDEIQAQIFEAIGWLEEYNGKKFGDTQDPLLVSVRSGARASMPGMMDTILNLGLNDVAVEGFAVKTGNPRFAYDSYRRFIQMFSDVVMEVPKSYFEKIIDEVKADKGVVYDTELTADDLKELIVRFKAVYKEAMKGEEFPQDPKVQLMEAVKAVFRSWDNPRAIVYRRMNDIPGDWGTAVNVQTMVFGNKGDTSGTGVAFTRNPSTGAKGIYGEYLINAQGEDVVAGVRTPQPITQLEKDLPECYSQFMELAMKLENHYKDMQDMEFTIEEGKLYFLQTRNGKRTAQAAIQIACDLVDEGMITPKEAVMRIEAKSLDQLLHPMFDTDALKAGEVIGEALPASPGAAAGKVVFTAEEAKKLGKGGKGERVILVRLETSPEDIEGMHASQGILTVRGGMTSHAAVVARGMGTCCVSGCGAISIDEEAKQFTLGGYIFTEGDYISLDGSTGKIYKGDIKTVEATVSGNFGRIMAWADEYRKLGVRTNADTPADTKNAVRLGAEGIGLCRTEHMFFGEDRIPKFRRMILSDTVEKRVEALKPIGEFQKADFKAMYEALEGRPMTVRYLDPPLHEFVPTEEEDIKALADDMGLTVEEVKAKCEALHEFNPMMGHRGCRLAVTYPEIARMQTRAVMEAAIEVSEEKGYEITPEIMIPLVGEKKELKFVKDVVIEEAEAVKKEKNSDIRYKIGTMIEIPRAALLANEIAEEAEFFSFGTNDLTQMTFGFSRDDAGKFLDSYYKSKIYESDPFARLDQNGVGQLVKMAVANGRKTRPALKCGICGEHGGDPLSIEFCHKAGLDYVSCSPFRVPIARLAAAQAAIANR
;
A
#
# COMPACT_ATOMS: atom_id res chain seq x y z
N MET A 1 -21.45 -17.33 30.09
CA MET A 1 -21.89 -16.82 28.82
C MET A 1 -20.81 -15.91 28.26
N ALA A 2 -20.47 -16.05 27.00
CA ALA A 2 -19.54 -15.16 26.34
C ALA A 2 -20.17 -13.76 26.21
N LYS A 3 -19.36 -12.71 26.31
CA LYS A 3 -19.84 -11.33 26.15
C LYS A 3 -19.55 -10.88 24.71
N TRP A 4 -20.64 -10.67 23.96
CA TRP A 4 -20.58 -10.30 22.55
C TRP A 4 -20.85 -8.82 22.29
N VAL A 5 -21.46 -8.12 23.28
CA VAL A 5 -21.89 -6.73 23.16
C VAL A 5 -21.36 -5.90 24.31
N TYR A 6 -20.78 -4.75 23.99
CA TYR A 6 -20.20 -3.80 24.96
C TYR A 6 -20.83 -2.42 24.76
N ARG A 7 -21.36 -1.82 25.84
CA ARG A 7 -21.71 -0.40 25.83
C ARG A 7 -20.46 0.43 25.71
N PHE A 8 -20.55 1.64 25.18
CA PHE A 8 -19.37 2.53 25.09
C PHE A 8 -18.74 2.76 26.47
N SER A 9 -19.53 2.87 27.51
CA SER A 9 -19.06 3.01 28.89
C SER A 9 -18.31 1.79 29.45
N GLU A 10 -18.38 0.66 28.79
CA GLU A 10 -17.77 -0.61 29.22
C GLU A 10 -16.40 -0.89 28.56
N GLY A 11 -15.98 -0.03 27.64
CA GLY A 11 -14.75 -0.23 26.86
C GLY A 11 -13.75 0.91 26.99
N ASN A 12 -12.61 0.72 26.31
CA ASN A 12 -11.54 1.72 26.20
C ASN A 12 -10.69 1.49 24.95
N ALA A 13 -9.73 2.38 24.71
CA ALA A 13 -8.88 2.34 23.52
C ALA A 13 -8.02 1.07 23.40
N SER A 14 -7.69 0.41 24.50
CA SER A 14 -6.88 -0.83 24.49
C SER A 14 -7.64 -2.05 23.96
N MET A 15 -8.96 -1.97 23.87
CA MET A 15 -9.83 -3.05 23.41
C MET A 15 -10.05 -3.04 21.88
N ARG A 16 -9.19 -2.39 21.16
CA ARG A 16 -9.28 -2.28 19.68
C ARG A 16 -9.40 -3.63 18.95
N PRO A 17 -8.70 -4.72 19.32
CA PRO A 17 -8.90 -6.01 18.68
C PRO A 17 -10.33 -6.55 18.77
N LEU A 18 -11.02 -6.26 19.88
CA LEU A 18 -12.36 -6.73 20.18
C LEU A 18 -13.46 -5.79 19.69
N LEU A 19 -13.28 -4.47 19.91
CA LEU A 19 -14.27 -3.46 19.61
C LEU A 19 -14.10 -2.81 18.22
N GLY A 20 -13.02 -3.14 17.53
CA GLY A 20 -12.60 -2.42 16.33
C GLY A 20 -12.07 -1.01 16.66
N GLY A 21 -11.56 -0.32 15.65
CA GLY A 21 -11.00 1.02 15.85
C GLY A 21 -12.04 2.05 16.28
N LYS A 22 -13.20 2.07 15.62
CA LYS A 22 -14.30 3.00 15.93
C LYS A 22 -14.89 2.75 17.33
N GLY A 23 -15.21 1.51 17.65
CA GLY A 23 -15.81 1.15 18.93
C GLY A 23 -14.89 1.45 20.11
N ALA A 24 -13.62 1.13 20.00
CA ALA A 24 -12.63 1.42 21.03
C ALA A 24 -12.47 2.93 21.27
N ASN A 25 -12.43 3.74 20.21
CA ASN A 25 -12.32 5.19 20.33
C ASN A 25 -13.59 5.85 20.83
N LEU A 26 -14.76 5.37 20.45
CA LEU A 26 -16.03 5.84 21.03
C LEU A 26 -16.09 5.57 22.53
N ALA A 27 -15.65 4.39 22.96
CA ALA A 27 -15.54 4.05 24.38
C ALA A 27 -14.54 4.95 25.11
N GLU A 28 -13.37 5.19 24.52
CA GLU A 28 -12.35 6.06 25.11
C GLU A 28 -12.84 7.51 25.26
N MET A 29 -13.45 8.07 24.21
CA MET A 29 -14.03 9.41 24.26
C MET A 29 -15.14 9.52 25.31
N THR A 30 -15.96 8.48 25.46
CA THR A 30 -16.98 8.40 26.52
C THR A 30 -16.33 8.48 27.90
N GLY A 31 -15.25 7.72 28.12
CA GLY A 31 -14.47 7.75 29.36
C GLY A 31 -13.81 9.09 29.65
N LEU A 32 -13.46 9.86 28.62
CA LEU A 32 -12.93 11.22 28.76
C LEU A 32 -14.00 12.29 29.02
N GLY A 33 -15.26 11.91 29.09
CA GLY A 33 -16.37 12.83 29.31
C GLY A 33 -16.75 13.71 28.12
N MET A 34 -16.39 13.30 26.94
CA MET A 34 -16.71 14.02 25.70
C MET A 34 -18.20 13.85 25.30
N PRO A 35 -18.77 14.81 24.57
CA PRO A 35 -20.16 14.74 24.14
C PRO A 35 -20.34 13.73 23.01
N ILE A 36 -20.56 12.48 23.36
CA ILE A 36 -20.72 11.35 22.46
C ILE A 36 -22.17 10.85 22.52
N PRO A 37 -22.89 10.73 21.39
CA PRO A 37 -24.14 10.01 21.37
C PRO A 37 -23.90 8.57 21.81
N GLN A 38 -24.63 8.09 22.80
CA GLN A 38 -24.35 6.78 23.39
C GLN A 38 -24.81 5.63 22.49
N GLY A 39 -24.22 4.48 22.72
CA GLY A 39 -24.46 3.29 21.95
C GLY A 39 -23.70 2.08 22.49
N PHE A 40 -23.61 1.07 21.67
CA PHE A 40 -22.89 -0.16 21.98
C PHE A 40 -22.20 -0.75 20.75
N THR A 41 -21.23 -1.61 21.02
CA THR A 41 -20.46 -2.31 19.98
C THR A 41 -20.73 -3.81 20.04
N VAL A 42 -21.13 -4.40 18.90
CA VAL A 42 -21.11 -5.85 18.70
C VAL A 42 -19.73 -6.23 18.24
N THR A 43 -19.07 -7.15 18.93
CA THR A 43 -17.63 -7.41 18.82
C THR A 43 -17.19 -8.05 17.51
N THR A 44 -15.90 -7.95 17.22
CA THR A 44 -15.28 -8.69 16.09
C THR A 44 -15.38 -10.21 16.26
N GLU A 45 -15.40 -10.69 17.48
CA GLU A 45 -15.61 -12.12 17.78
C GLU A 45 -17.03 -12.58 17.38
N ALA A 46 -18.04 -11.72 17.55
CA ALA A 46 -19.40 -11.99 17.06
C ALA A 46 -19.43 -12.10 15.52
N CYS A 47 -18.63 -11.33 14.82
CA CYS A 47 -18.48 -11.46 13.37
C CYS A 47 -17.89 -12.83 13.00
N THR A 48 -16.87 -13.27 13.68
CA THR A 48 -16.25 -14.59 13.49
C THR A 48 -17.26 -15.71 13.74
N GLU A 49 -18.05 -15.60 14.83
CA GLU A 49 -19.14 -16.56 15.10
C GLU A 49 -20.22 -16.59 14.00
N TYR A 50 -20.59 -15.41 13.46
CA TYR A 50 -21.50 -15.32 12.35
C TYR A 50 -21.04 -16.13 11.13
N TYR A 51 -19.77 -16.01 10.76
CA TYR A 51 -19.23 -16.81 9.65
C TYR A 51 -19.11 -18.29 10.00
N ARG A 52 -18.74 -18.61 11.24
CA ARG A 52 -18.64 -20.00 11.70
C ARG A 52 -19.99 -20.74 11.69
N HIS A 53 -21.07 -20.02 11.90
CA HIS A 53 -22.45 -20.54 11.88
C HIS A 53 -23.16 -20.35 10.52
N GLY A 54 -22.41 -20.36 9.43
CA GLY A 54 -22.98 -20.30 8.08
C GLY A 54 -23.69 -18.99 7.75
N LYS A 55 -23.14 -17.87 8.18
CA LYS A 55 -23.68 -16.51 8.02
C LYS A 55 -25.04 -16.31 8.73
N GLN A 56 -25.11 -16.83 9.94
CA GLN A 56 -26.25 -16.66 10.84
C GLN A 56 -25.79 -16.09 12.18
N ILE A 57 -26.58 -15.14 12.72
CA ILE A 57 -26.36 -14.62 14.07
C ILE A 57 -27.00 -15.59 15.07
N THR A 58 -26.24 -16.02 16.08
CA THR A 58 -26.73 -16.92 17.13
C THR A 58 -27.79 -16.24 18.01
N ASP A 59 -28.64 -17.03 18.63
CA ASP A 59 -29.68 -16.52 19.56
C ASP A 59 -29.05 -15.77 20.76
N GLU A 60 -27.90 -16.22 21.23
CA GLU A 60 -27.16 -15.58 22.31
C GLU A 60 -26.69 -14.16 21.92
N ILE A 61 -26.13 -14.00 20.74
CA ILE A 61 -25.70 -12.69 20.22
C ILE A 61 -26.91 -11.77 20.05
N GLN A 62 -27.99 -12.29 19.46
CA GLN A 62 -29.22 -11.54 19.25
C GLN A 62 -29.83 -11.06 20.57
N ALA A 63 -29.86 -11.93 21.58
CA ALA A 63 -30.37 -11.59 22.92
C ALA A 63 -29.57 -10.44 23.56
N GLN A 64 -28.23 -10.47 23.44
CA GLN A 64 -27.38 -9.38 23.95
C GLN A 64 -27.58 -8.08 23.21
N ILE A 65 -27.80 -8.13 21.88
CA ILE A 65 -28.13 -6.93 21.08
C ILE A 65 -29.44 -6.30 21.57
N PHE A 66 -30.48 -7.11 21.79
CA PHE A 66 -31.77 -6.60 22.24
C PHE A 66 -31.72 -6.09 23.67
N GLU A 67 -30.95 -6.70 24.55
CA GLU A 67 -30.70 -6.19 25.90
C GLU A 67 -30.02 -4.79 25.84
N ALA A 68 -29.03 -4.63 24.96
CA ALA A 68 -28.34 -3.37 24.76
C ALA A 68 -29.25 -2.29 24.18
N ILE A 69 -30.18 -2.63 23.30
CA ILE A 69 -31.22 -1.71 22.80
C ILE A 69 -32.14 -1.27 23.95
N GLY A 70 -32.55 -2.18 24.82
CA GLY A 70 -33.37 -1.84 26.00
C GLY A 70 -32.64 -0.85 26.93
N TRP A 71 -31.36 -1.04 27.16
CA TRP A 71 -30.56 -0.07 27.89
C TRP A 71 -30.49 1.28 27.18
N LEU A 72 -30.32 1.29 25.86
CA LEU A 72 -30.21 2.52 25.08
C LEU A 72 -31.53 3.31 25.06
N GLU A 73 -32.66 2.61 25.07
CA GLU A 73 -34.00 3.19 25.24
C GLU A 73 -34.14 3.92 26.59
N GLU A 74 -33.72 3.28 27.69
CA GLU A 74 -33.72 3.87 29.01
C GLU A 74 -32.80 5.09 29.09
N TYR A 75 -31.58 4.97 28.56
CA TYR A 75 -30.60 6.05 28.55
C TYR A 75 -31.12 7.32 27.84
N ASN A 76 -31.79 7.16 26.70
CA ASN A 76 -32.29 8.27 25.90
C ASN A 76 -33.70 8.70 26.28
N GLY A 77 -34.41 7.93 27.11
CA GLY A 77 -35.83 8.19 27.44
C GLY A 77 -36.77 8.05 26.24
N LYS A 78 -36.38 7.25 25.26
CA LYS A 78 -37.12 7.00 23.99
C LYS A 78 -37.20 5.51 23.73
N LYS A 79 -38.27 5.09 23.05
CA LYS A 79 -38.44 3.68 22.66
C LYS A 79 -38.14 3.42 21.18
N PHE A 80 -37.53 2.31 20.93
CA PHE A 80 -37.26 1.83 19.59
C PHE A 80 -38.56 1.42 18.90
N GLY A 81 -38.91 2.13 17.83
CA GLY A 81 -40.19 1.94 17.14
C GLY A 81 -41.38 2.69 17.75
N ASP A 82 -41.17 3.61 18.67
CA ASP A 82 -42.23 4.46 19.21
C ASP A 82 -42.93 5.25 18.09
N THR A 83 -44.22 5.34 18.20
CA THR A 83 -45.08 6.04 17.24
C THR A 83 -45.08 7.57 17.43
N GLN A 84 -44.54 8.08 18.50
CA GLN A 84 -44.54 9.51 18.82
C GLN A 84 -43.13 10.12 18.85
N ASP A 85 -42.19 9.49 19.54
CA ASP A 85 -40.80 9.95 19.65
C ASP A 85 -39.86 8.76 19.58
N PRO A 86 -39.63 8.21 18.37
CA PRO A 86 -38.87 6.99 18.22
C PRO A 86 -37.38 7.19 18.54
N LEU A 87 -36.74 6.19 19.17
CA LEU A 87 -35.31 6.05 19.22
C LEU A 87 -34.81 5.67 17.82
N LEU A 88 -33.91 6.47 17.29
CA LEU A 88 -33.26 6.19 16.01
C LEU A 88 -31.78 5.93 16.23
N VAL A 89 -31.24 4.97 15.51
CA VAL A 89 -29.84 4.58 15.62
C VAL A 89 -29.16 4.50 14.26
N SER A 90 -27.84 4.66 14.27
CA SER A 90 -26.96 4.29 13.16
C SER A 90 -26.35 2.92 13.41
N VAL A 91 -26.11 2.16 12.34
CA VAL A 91 -25.38 0.90 12.39
C VAL A 91 -24.17 1.02 11.48
N ARG A 92 -22.99 0.99 12.06
CA ARG A 92 -21.73 1.27 11.36
C ARG A 92 -20.73 0.13 11.55
N SER A 93 -19.97 -0.18 10.51
CA SER A 93 -18.83 -1.06 10.61
C SER A 93 -17.71 -0.44 11.44
N GLY A 94 -16.92 -1.29 12.07
CA GLY A 94 -15.75 -0.87 12.84
C GLY A 94 -14.67 -1.95 12.83
N ALA A 95 -13.90 -2.04 11.76
CA ALA A 95 -12.78 -2.98 11.70
C ALA A 95 -11.62 -2.53 12.60
N ARG A 96 -10.78 -3.48 12.99
CA ARG A 96 -9.57 -3.24 13.77
C ARG A 96 -8.60 -2.28 13.06
N ALA A 97 -8.48 -2.40 11.74
CA ALA A 97 -7.77 -1.45 10.90
C ALA A 97 -8.76 -0.53 10.17
N SER A 98 -8.38 0.72 9.95
CA SER A 98 -9.21 1.67 9.20
C SER A 98 -9.33 1.24 7.73
N MET A 99 -10.57 1.13 7.24
CA MET A 99 -10.89 0.74 5.86
C MET A 99 -11.91 1.73 5.26
N PRO A 100 -11.50 2.97 4.92
CA PRO A 100 -12.42 4.02 4.49
C PRO A 100 -13.21 3.64 3.24
N GLY A 101 -14.54 3.75 3.32
CA GLY A 101 -15.44 3.48 2.19
C GLY A 101 -15.57 2.00 1.76
N MET A 102 -14.87 1.08 2.45
CA MET A 102 -14.88 -0.34 2.07
C MET A 102 -16.03 -1.15 2.68
N MET A 103 -16.60 -0.64 3.76
CA MET A 103 -17.66 -1.32 4.51
C MET A 103 -18.84 -0.40 4.78
N ASP A 104 -19.99 -1.01 5.06
CA ASP A 104 -21.28 -0.37 4.98
C ASP A 104 -21.71 0.36 6.27
N THR A 105 -22.56 1.37 6.08
CA THR A 105 -23.17 2.18 7.15
C THR A 105 -24.67 2.32 6.87
N ILE A 106 -25.51 2.19 7.89
CA ILE A 106 -26.96 2.41 7.81
C ILE A 106 -27.34 3.49 8.84
N LEU A 107 -28.02 4.54 8.39
CA LEU A 107 -28.47 5.65 9.23
C LEU A 107 -29.99 5.64 9.38
N ASN A 108 -30.48 6.35 10.41
CA ASN A 108 -31.91 6.58 10.67
C ASN A 108 -32.71 5.29 10.90
N LEU A 109 -32.05 4.23 11.33
CA LEU A 109 -32.70 2.96 11.60
C LEU A 109 -33.68 3.06 12.76
N GLY A 110 -34.85 2.52 12.61
CA GLY A 110 -35.94 2.61 13.56
C GLY A 110 -37.20 3.31 13.01
N LEU A 111 -37.08 4.02 11.89
CA LEU A 111 -38.19 4.64 11.20
C LEU A 111 -39.06 3.62 10.46
N ASN A 112 -40.38 3.85 10.49
CA ASN A 112 -41.36 3.12 9.73
C ASN A 112 -42.51 4.09 9.37
N ASP A 113 -43.56 3.57 8.69
CA ASP A 113 -44.67 4.40 8.21
C ASP A 113 -45.43 5.14 9.32
N VAL A 114 -45.50 4.56 10.50
CA VAL A 114 -46.20 5.15 11.65
C VAL A 114 -45.26 6.05 12.46
N ALA A 115 -44.05 5.59 12.76
CA ALA A 115 -43.08 6.32 13.57
C ALA A 115 -42.68 7.65 12.92
N VAL A 116 -42.59 7.70 11.57
CA VAL A 116 -42.22 8.96 10.88
C VAL A 116 -43.24 10.07 11.07
N GLU A 117 -44.54 9.73 11.17
CA GLU A 117 -45.61 10.72 11.41
C GLU A 117 -45.45 11.37 12.81
N GLY A 118 -45.24 10.55 13.83
CA GLY A 118 -44.94 11.02 15.18
C GLY A 118 -43.64 11.83 15.27
N PHE A 119 -42.62 11.37 14.60
CA PHE A 119 -41.33 12.06 14.51
C PHE A 119 -41.45 13.44 13.84
N ALA A 120 -42.27 13.56 12.79
CA ALA A 120 -42.58 14.84 12.15
C ALA A 120 -43.29 15.82 13.10
N VAL A 121 -44.25 15.34 13.88
CA VAL A 121 -44.94 16.17 14.89
C VAL A 121 -43.99 16.57 16.02
N LYS A 122 -43.24 15.62 16.56
CA LYS A 122 -42.33 15.85 17.70
C LYS A 122 -41.22 16.86 17.36
N THR A 123 -40.65 16.77 16.18
CA THR A 123 -39.59 17.70 15.75
C THR A 123 -40.14 19.04 15.28
N GLY A 124 -41.44 19.15 14.99
CA GLY A 124 -42.02 20.34 14.38
C GLY A 124 -41.47 20.61 12.97
N ASN A 125 -40.86 19.63 12.33
CA ASN A 125 -40.24 19.75 11.03
C ASN A 125 -40.54 18.52 10.17
N PRO A 126 -41.72 18.51 9.52
CA PRO A 126 -42.12 17.38 8.67
C PRO A 126 -41.12 17.09 7.54
N ARG A 127 -40.55 18.14 6.93
CA ARG A 127 -39.59 17.96 5.86
C ARG A 127 -38.38 17.13 6.35
N PHE A 128 -37.82 17.48 7.47
CA PHE A 128 -36.71 16.76 8.07
C PHE A 128 -37.07 15.29 8.39
N ALA A 129 -38.24 15.03 8.97
CA ALA A 129 -38.67 13.71 9.33
C ALA A 129 -38.84 12.79 8.09
N TYR A 130 -39.50 13.28 7.05
CA TYR A 130 -39.68 12.51 5.83
C TYR A 130 -38.42 12.37 5.01
N ASP A 131 -37.53 13.35 5.03
CA ASP A 131 -36.20 13.21 4.40
C ASP A 131 -35.38 12.10 5.11
N SER A 132 -35.44 12.07 6.44
CA SER A 132 -34.77 11.03 7.22
C SER A 132 -35.30 9.64 6.89
N TYR A 133 -36.60 9.48 6.70
CA TYR A 133 -37.18 8.22 6.33
C TYR A 133 -36.84 7.82 4.89
N ARG A 134 -36.93 8.76 3.96
CA ARG A 134 -36.49 8.56 2.56
C ARG A 134 -35.06 8.06 2.49
N ARG A 135 -34.13 8.72 3.20
CA ARG A 135 -32.72 8.32 3.27
C ARG A 135 -32.55 6.92 3.86
N PHE A 136 -33.29 6.60 4.90
CA PHE A 136 -33.26 5.28 5.52
C PHE A 136 -33.71 4.19 4.55
N ILE A 137 -34.82 4.39 3.85
CA ILE A 137 -35.33 3.41 2.87
C ILE A 137 -34.29 3.18 1.76
N GLN A 138 -33.73 4.24 1.23
CA GLN A 138 -32.70 4.15 0.18
C GLN A 138 -31.47 3.37 0.67
N MET A 139 -30.95 3.76 1.81
CA MET A 139 -29.73 3.19 2.37
C MET A 139 -29.93 1.73 2.80
N PHE A 140 -31.04 1.41 3.44
CA PHE A 140 -31.39 0.05 3.83
C PHE A 140 -31.56 -0.85 2.59
N SER A 141 -32.24 -0.34 1.57
CA SER A 141 -32.45 -1.09 0.32
C SER A 141 -31.14 -1.39 -0.40
N ASP A 142 -30.26 -0.41 -0.51
CA ASP A 142 -28.98 -0.55 -1.20
C ASP A 142 -27.98 -1.41 -0.38
N VAL A 143 -27.77 -1.07 0.88
CA VAL A 143 -26.75 -1.69 1.71
C VAL A 143 -27.17 -3.07 2.23
N VAL A 144 -28.41 -3.19 2.71
CA VAL A 144 -28.86 -4.43 3.36
C VAL A 144 -29.41 -5.43 2.36
N MET A 145 -30.20 -4.96 1.41
CA MET A 145 -30.92 -5.82 0.46
C MET A 145 -30.31 -5.84 -0.94
N GLU A 146 -29.20 -5.12 -1.13
CA GLU A 146 -28.44 -5.10 -2.40
C GLU A 146 -29.26 -4.63 -3.62
N VAL A 147 -30.23 -3.75 -3.39
CA VAL A 147 -30.98 -3.09 -4.47
C VAL A 147 -30.13 -1.92 -5.01
N PRO A 148 -29.84 -1.87 -6.31
CA PRO A 148 -28.93 -0.84 -6.86
C PRO A 148 -29.34 0.59 -6.50
N LYS A 149 -28.44 1.36 -5.93
CA LYS A 149 -28.65 2.76 -5.52
C LYS A 149 -29.14 3.63 -6.68
N SER A 150 -28.69 3.35 -7.89
CA SER A 150 -29.07 4.08 -9.10
C SER A 150 -30.58 4.12 -9.36
N TYR A 151 -31.33 3.12 -8.93
CA TYR A 151 -32.78 3.10 -9.08
C TYR A 151 -33.44 4.22 -8.25
N PHE A 152 -32.92 4.49 -7.07
CA PHE A 152 -33.43 5.53 -6.18
C PHE A 152 -32.94 6.91 -6.63
N GLU A 153 -31.71 7.05 -7.03
CA GLU A 153 -31.13 8.29 -7.53
C GLU A 153 -31.88 8.82 -8.76
N LYS A 154 -32.23 7.93 -9.68
CA LYS A 154 -33.02 8.26 -10.85
C LYS A 154 -34.38 8.85 -10.49
N ILE A 155 -35.06 8.26 -9.49
CA ILE A 155 -36.36 8.76 -9.01
C ILE A 155 -36.20 10.16 -8.39
N ILE A 156 -35.14 10.38 -7.60
CA ILE A 156 -34.86 11.69 -7.00
C ILE A 156 -34.65 12.74 -8.10
N ASP A 157 -33.89 12.41 -9.12
CA ASP A 157 -33.61 13.31 -10.24
C ASP A 157 -34.89 13.63 -11.05
N GLU A 158 -35.75 12.65 -11.27
CA GLU A 158 -37.05 12.84 -11.92
C GLU A 158 -37.93 13.81 -11.12
N VAL A 159 -38.07 13.62 -9.81
CA VAL A 159 -38.85 14.51 -8.94
C VAL A 159 -38.27 15.91 -8.88
N LYS A 160 -36.95 16.04 -8.76
CA LYS A 160 -36.30 17.35 -8.81
C LYS A 160 -36.55 18.09 -10.13
N ALA A 161 -36.45 17.38 -11.22
CA ALA A 161 -36.74 17.95 -12.56
C ALA A 161 -38.21 18.41 -12.68
N ASP A 162 -39.14 17.60 -12.22
CA ASP A 162 -40.57 17.92 -12.24
C ASP A 162 -40.93 19.13 -11.36
N LYS A 163 -40.24 19.32 -10.26
CA LYS A 163 -40.41 20.46 -9.34
C LYS A 163 -39.53 21.67 -9.67
N GLY A 164 -38.60 21.55 -10.62
CA GLY A 164 -37.72 22.64 -11.01
C GLY A 164 -36.68 23.03 -9.98
N VAL A 165 -36.24 22.11 -9.16
CA VAL A 165 -35.24 22.31 -8.08
C VAL A 165 -33.90 21.61 -8.43
N VAL A 166 -32.81 22.10 -7.85
CA VAL A 166 -31.46 21.58 -8.08
C VAL A 166 -31.00 20.69 -6.93
N TYR A 167 -31.29 21.08 -5.71
CA TYR A 167 -30.82 20.37 -4.50
C TYR A 167 -31.93 19.64 -3.81
N ASP A 168 -31.59 18.50 -3.20
CA ASP A 168 -32.51 17.69 -2.37
C ASP A 168 -33.14 18.53 -1.24
N THR A 169 -32.38 19.47 -0.69
CA THR A 169 -32.82 20.38 0.37
C THR A 169 -33.97 21.31 -0.02
N GLU A 170 -34.22 21.48 -1.32
CA GLU A 170 -35.30 22.32 -1.84
C GLU A 170 -36.63 21.56 -1.98
N LEU A 171 -36.61 20.23 -1.85
CA LEU A 171 -37.82 19.40 -1.88
C LEU A 171 -38.67 19.65 -0.63
N THR A 172 -40.01 19.75 -0.81
CA THR A 172 -40.98 19.93 0.28
C THR A 172 -41.24 18.62 0.99
N ALA A 173 -41.91 18.68 2.14
CA ALA A 173 -42.36 17.51 2.87
C ALA A 173 -43.28 16.62 2.01
N ASP A 174 -44.17 17.21 1.21
CA ASP A 174 -45.06 16.46 0.31
C ASP A 174 -44.30 15.79 -0.84
N ASP A 175 -43.30 16.45 -1.39
CA ASP A 175 -42.39 15.86 -2.39
C ASP A 175 -41.65 14.65 -1.82
N LEU A 176 -41.15 14.74 -0.59
CA LEU A 176 -40.51 13.64 0.12
C LEU A 176 -41.43 12.46 0.43
N LYS A 177 -42.68 12.72 0.75
CA LYS A 177 -43.71 11.67 0.89
C LYS A 177 -43.94 10.92 -0.43
N GLU A 178 -43.98 11.65 -1.55
CA GLU A 178 -44.03 11.06 -2.88
C GLU A 178 -42.83 10.15 -3.15
N LEU A 179 -41.60 10.63 -2.85
CA LEU A 179 -40.40 9.82 -2.96
C LEU A 179 -40.46 8.54 -2.13
N ILE A 180 -40.95 8.62 -0.88
CA ILE A 180 -41.08 7.46 0.00
C ILE A 180 -42.00 6.40 -0.62
N VAL A 181 -43.13 6.80 -1.17
CA VAL A 181 -44.07 5.87 -1.84
C VAL A 181 -43.40 5.21 -3.03
N ARG A 182 -42.69 5.98 -3.85
CA ARG A 182 -41.97 5.44 -5.01
C ARG A 182 -40.80 4.53 -4.62
N PHE A 183 -40.07 4.87 -3.58
CA PHE A 183 -38.96 4.05 -3.07
C PHE A 183 -39.42 2.70 -2.52
N LYS A 184 -40.51 2.70 -1.76
CA LYS A 184 -41.11 1.46 -1.27
C LYS A 184 -41.64 0.58 -2.40
N ALA A 185 -42.14 1.18 -3.48
CA ALA A 185 -42.53 0.45 -4.67
C ALA A 185 -41.37 -0.23 -5.38
N VAL A 186 -40.22 0.48 -5.50
CA VAL A 186 -38.96 -0.09 -6.05
C VAL A 186 -38.48 -1.22 -5.18
N TYR A 187 -38.49 -1.04 -3.86
CA TYR A 187 -38.10 -2.08 -2.91
C TYR A 187 -38.94 -3.36 -3.10
N LYS A 188 -40.26 -3.18 -3.12
CA LYS A 188 -41.20 -4.27 -3.28
C LYS A 188 -41.04 -5.04 -4.60
N GLU A 189 -40.78 -4.32 -5.69
CA GLU A 189 -40.49 -4.93 -6.99
C GLU A 189 -39.16 -5.70 -6.96
N ALA A 190 -38.12 -5.13 -6.45
CA ALA A 190 -36.81 -5.76 -6.33
C ALA A 190 -36.82 -6.97 -5.40
N MET A 191 -37.63 -6.93 -4.34
CA MET A 191 -37.77 -7.98 -3.34
C MET A 191 -38.92 -8.97 -3.67
N LYS A 192 -39.37 -8.99 -4.92
CA LYS A 192 -40.39 -9.96 -5.42
C LYS A 192 -41.71 -9.97 -4.65
N GLY A 193 -42.12 -8.80 -4.22
CA GLY A 193 -43.38 -8.58 -3.53
C GLY A 193 -43.35 -8.43 -2.02
N GLU A 194 -42.12 -8.53 -1.43
CA GLU A 194 -41.96 -8.26 0.00
C GLU A 194 -42.01 -6.76 0.29
N GLU A 195 -42.75 -6.39 1.35
CA GLU A 195 -42.86 -5.00 1.79
C GLU A 195 -41.60 -4.56 2.56
N PHE A 196 -41.29 -3.25 2.52
CA PHE A 196 -40.20 -2.69 3.30
C PHE A 196 -40.45 -2.97 4.81
N PRO A 197 -39.40 -3.50 5.55
CA PRO A 197 -39.56 -3.92 6.94
C PRO A 197 -40.06 -2.79 7.85
N GLN A 198 -41.14 -3.00 8.58
CA GLN A 198 -41.72 -2.03 9.51
C GLN A 198 -41.32 -2.27 10.96
N ASP A 199 -40.87 -3.48 11.32
CA ASP A 199 -40.39 -3.79 12.67
C ASP A 199 -38.94 -3.33 12.84
N PRO A 200 -38.68 -2.37 13.75
CA PRO A 200 -37.33 -1.87 14.00
C PRO A 200 -36.31 -2.94 14.42
N LYS A 201 -36.78 -3.97 15.15
CA LYS A 201 -35.87 -5.08 15.56
C LYS A 201 -35.44 -5.92 14.38
N VAL A 202 -36.34 -6.16 13.42
CA VAL A 202 -36.00 -6.84 12.16
C VAL A 202 -35.04 -5.98 11.35
N GLN A 203 -35.28 -4.69 11.23
CA GLN A 203 -34.39 -3.73 10.57
C GLN A 203 -32.98 -3.78 11.18
N LEU A 204 -32.90 -3.78 12.50
CA LEU A 204 -31.62 -3.82 13.22
C LEU A 204 -30.83 -5.10 12.96
N MET A 205 -31.49 -6.24 13.07
CA MET A 205 -30.84 -7.54 12.87
C MET A 205 -30.35 -7.72 11.43
N GLU A 206 -31.13 -7.31 10.45
CA GLU A 206 -30.71 -7.34 9.04
C GLU A 206 -29.56 -6.39 8.77
N ALA A 207 -29.56 -5.21 9.39
CA ALA A 207 -28.45 -4.25 9.29
C ALA A 207 -27.14 -4.79 9.89
N VAL A 208 -27.22 -5.44 11.05
CA VAL A 208 -26.03 -6.06 11.69
C VAL A 208 -25.48 -7.17 10.80
N LYS A 209 -26.34 -8.02 10.26
CA LYS A 209 -25.92 -9.06 9.29
C LYS A 209 -25.26 -8.46 8.05
N ALA A 210 -25.80 -7.38 7.53
CA ALA A 210 -25.24 -6.69 6.36
C ALA A 210 -23.82 -6.16 6.63
N VAL A 211 -23.61 -5.56 7.79
CA VAL A 211 -22.28 -5.09 8.19
C VAL A 211 -21.30 -6.26 8.31
N PHE A 212 -21.68 -7.36 8.90
CA PHE A 212 -20.84 -8.56 8.96
C PHE A 212 -20.53 -9.11 7.56
N ARG A 213 -21.51 -9.15 6.65
CA ARG A 213 -21.29 -9.58 5.25
C ARG A 213 -20.34 -8.64 4.51
N SER A 214 -20.36 -7.35 4.81
CA SER A 214 -19.52 -6.36 4.13
C SER A 214 -18.02 -6.61 4.31
N TRP A 215 -17.61 -7.34 5.35
CA TRP A 215 -16.24 -7.79 5.53
C TRP A 215 -15.72 -8.60 4.33
N ASP A 216 -16.57 -9.39 3.70
CA ASP A 216 -16.26 -10.23 2.55
C ASP A 216 -16.69 -9.61 1.20
N ASN A 217 -17.04 -8.33 1.16
CA ASN A 217 -17.27 -7.64 -0.11
C ASN A 217 -15.98 -7.63 -0.96
N PRO A 218 -16.09 -7.78 -2.29
CA PRO A 218 -14.91 -7.78 -3.18
C PRO A 218 -13.97 -6.59 -2.95
N ARG A 219 -14.50 -5.38 -2.82
CA ARG A 219 -13.74 -4.16 -2.53
C ARG A 219 -13.00 -4.23 -1.19
N ALA A 220 -13.62 -4.79 -0.16
CA ALA A 220 -13.00 -4.96 1.15
C ALA A 220 -11.87 -6.00 1.13
N ILE A 221 -12.05 -7.09 0.40
CA ILE A 221 -11.04 -8.14 0.21
C ILE A 221 -9.81 -7.55 -0.52
N VAL A 222 -10.02 -6.81 -1.60
CA VAL A 222 -8.95 -6.15 -2.35
C VAL A 222 -8.19 -5.17 -1.46
N TYR A 223 -8.91 -4.33 -0.73
CA TYR A 223 -8.30 -3.35 0.18
C TYR A 223 -7.45 -4.03 1.25
N ARG A 224 -7.97 -5.10 1.89
CA ARG A 224 -7.22 -5.85 2.89
C ARG A 224 -5.92 -6.43 2.32
N ARG A 225 -5.99 -7.03 1.14
CA ARG A 225 -4.82 -7.59 0.45
C ARG A 225 -3.77 -6.52 0.17
N MET A 226 -4.20 -5.35 -0.32
CA MET A 226 -3.30 -4.23 -0.63
C MET A 226 -2.67 -3.58 0.61
N ASN A 227 -3.31 -3.70 1.77
CA ASN A 227 -2.88 -3.07 3.01
C ASN A 227 -2.43 -4.08 4.08
N ASP A 228 -2.21 -5.33 3.70
CA ASP A 228 -1.71 -6.39 4.57
C ASP A 228 -2.56 -6.62 5.83
N ILE A 229 -3.89 -6.51 5.69
CA ILE A 229 -4.84 -6.73 6.79
C ILE A 229 -5.32 -8.18 6.78
N PRO A 230 -5.10 -8.96 7.86
CA PRO A 230 -5.53 -10.35 7.94
C PRO A 230 -7.04 -10.53 7.76
N GLY A 231 -7.41 -11.54 6.98
CA GLY A 231 -8.82 -11.84 6.67
C GLY A 231 -9.63 -12.37 7.84
N ASP A 232 -8.98 -12.93 8.84
CA ASP A 232 -9.60 -13.51 10.03
C ASP A 232 -9.92 -12.50 11.14
N TRP A 233 -9.55 -11.22 10.98
CA TRP A 233 -9.83 -10.21 12.00
C TRP A 233 -11.32 -9.88 12.15
N GLY A 234 -12.10 -9.94 11.07
CA GLY A 234 -13.49 -9.55 11.09
C GLY A 234 -13.74 -8.05 11.33
N THR A 235 -15.00 -7.68 11.45
CA THR A 235 -15.43 -6.32 11.77
C THR A 235 -16.33 -6.31 12.98
N ALA A 236 -16.23 -5.26 13.80
CA ALA A 236 -17.24 -4.95 14.80
C ALA A 236 -18.39 -4.16 14.17
N VAL A 237 -19.51 -4.09 14.87
CA VAL A 237 -20.68 -3.28 14.51
C VAL A 237 -20.96 -2.29 15.64
N ASN A 238 -21.00 -1.01 15.32
CA ASN A 238 -21.36 0.04 16.27
C ASN A 238 -22.80 0.47 16.05
N VAL A 239 -23.61 0.32 17.06
CA VAL A 239 -24.99 0.81 17.09
C VAL A 239 -25.04 2.03 18.01
N GLN A 240 -25.34 3.18 17.43
CA GLN A 240 -25.21 4.47 18.09
C GLN A 240 -26.46 5.31 17.91
N THR A 241 -26.89 6.00 18.97
CA THR A 241 -27.98 6.97 18.91
C THR A 241 -27.73 8.01 17.83
N MET A 242 -28.72 8.28 16.98
CA MET A 242 -28.63 9.30 15.96
C MET A 242 -28.66 10.72 16.57
N VAL A 243 -27.77 11.56 16.01
CA VAL A 243 -27.86 13.03 16.12
C VAL A 243 -27.90 13.61 14.72
N PHE A 244 -28.63 14.71 14.52
CA PHE A 244 -28.98 15.18 13.20
C PHE A 244 -28.39 16.56 12.90
N GLY A 245 -27.53 16.62 11.91
CA GLY A 245 -26.98 17.86 11.38
C GLY A 245 -27.88 18.60 10.40
N ASN A 246 -29.03 18.02 10.04
CA ASN A 246 -29.97 18.54 9.05
C ASN A 246 -31.30 19.02 9.65
N LYS A 247 -31.26 19.56 10.86
CA LYS A 247 -32.40 20.19 11.54
C LYS A 247 -32.46 21.70 11.37
N GLY A 248 -31.90 22.26 10.31
CA GLY A 248 -31.93 23.68 10.05
C GLY A 248 -30.57 24.37 10.16
N ASP A 249 -30.61 25.72 10.19
CA ASP A 249 -29.39 26.55 10.10
C ASP A 249 -28.51 26.56 11.35
N THR A 250 -29.00 26.07 12.47
CA THR A 250 -28.22 25.90 13.71
C THR A 250 -27.67 24.50 13.85
N SER A 251 -27.84 23.70 12.84
CA SER A 251 -27.35 22.33 12.77
C SER A 251 -26.36 22.17 11.61
N GLY A 252 -25.48 21.18 11.73
CA GLY A 252 -24.50 20.91 10.69
C GLY A 252 -23.69 19.67 11.00
N THR A 253 -22.81 19.33 10.09
CA THR A 253 -21.91 18.19 10.25
C THR A 253 -20.58 18.49 9.57
N GLY A 254 -19.52 17.85 10.03
CA GLY A 254 -18.21 18.06 9.46
C GLY A 254 -17.21 17.00 9.83
N VAL A 255 -16.08 17.08 9.14
CA VAL A 255 -14.90 16.25 9.34
C VAL A 255 -13.70 17.17 9.49
N ALA A 256 -12.88 16.94 10.48
CA ALA A 256 -11.71 17.77 10.73
C ALA A 256 -10.53 16.96 11.26
N PHE A 257 -9.36 17.50 10.99
CA PHE A 257 -8.08 16.98 11.47
C PHE A 257 -7.42 18.00 12.39
N THR A 258 -6.73 17.56 13.41
CA THR A 258 -5.95 18.45 14.29
C THR A 258 -4.72 19.02 13.60
N ARG A 259 -4.25 18.38 12.53
CA ARG A 259 -3.15 18.86 11.68
C ARG A 259 -3.48 18.54 10.21
N ASN A 260 -2.85 19.24 9.28
CA ASN A 260 -3.09 19.00 7.87
C ASN A 260 -2.62 17.59 7.47
N PRO A 261 -3.51 16.72 6.98
CA PRO A 261 -3.16 15.33 6.65
C PRO A 261 -2.30 15.19 5.38
N SER A 262 -2.20 16.25 4.59
CA SER A 262 -1.39 16.28 3.37
C SER A 262 0.02 16.80 3.60
N THR A 263 0.18 17.82 4.42
CA THR A 263 1.46 18.50 4.65
C THR A 263 2.03 18.33 6.06
N GLY A 264 1.19 17.99 7.03
CA GLY A 264 1.56 17.90 8.43
C GLY A 264 1.55 19.25 9.16
N ALA A 265 1.14 20.34 8.52
CA ALA A 265 1.09 21.66 9.14
C ALA A 265 0.17 21.67 10.37
N LYS A 266 0.65 22.28 11.46
CA LYS A 266 -0.08 22.40 12.71
C LYS A 266 -1.28 23.31 12.55
N GLY A 267 -2.42 22.92 13.13
CA GLY A 267 -3.68 23.66 13.13
C GLY A 267 -4.84 22.83 12.60
N ILE A 268 -6.05 23.17 13.01
CA ILE A 268 -7.25 22.46 12.58
C ILE A 268 -7.43 22.62 11.06
N TYR A 269 -7.66 21.51 10.44
CA TYR A 269 -7.88 21.41 8.99
C TYR A 269 -9.11 20.56 8.74
N GLY A 270 -10.12 21.09 8.07
CA GLY A 270 -11.33 20.33 7.82
C GLY A 270 -12.42 21.13 7.15
N GLU A 271 -13.56 20.48 7.02
CA GLU A 271 -14.71 20.95 6.26
C GLU A 271 -16.00 20.65 7.03
N TYR A 272 -17.00 21.49 6.81
CA TYR A 272 -18.34 21.28 7.37
C TYR A 272 -19.42 21.78 6.41
N LEU A 273 -20.63 21.31 6.64
CA LEU A 273 -21.85 21.78 5.97
C LEU A 273 -22.91 22.11 7.03
N ILE A 274 -23.56 23.25 6.84
CA ILE A 274 -24.75 23.63 7.59
C ILE A 274 -25.96 22.88 7.00
N ASN A 275 -26.88 22.47 7.87
CA ASN A 275 -28.08 21.75 7.50
C ASN A 275 -27.80 20.53 6.59
N ALA A 276 -26.93 19.63 7.08
CA ALA A 276 -26.48 18.46 6.34
C ALA A 276 -26.20 17.28 7.25
N GLN A 277 -26.25 16.07 6.68
CA GLN A 277 -25.77 14.86 7.32
C GLN A 277 -24.35 14.51 6.87
N GLY A 278 -23.68 13.62 7.60
CA GLY A 278 -22.30 13.25 7.31
C GLY A 278 -22.06 12.73 5.90
N GLU A 279 -22.98 11.98 5.35
CA GLU A 279 -22.95 11.49 3.98
C GLU A 279 -22.92 12.60 2.92
N ASP A 280 -23.54 13.74 3.19
CA ASP A 280 -23.53 14.89 2.27
C ASP A 280 -22.15 15.53 2.13
N VAL A 281 -21.35 15.50 3.21
CA VAL A 281 -19.96 15.98 3.22
C VAL A 281 -19.07 15.06 2.40
N VAL A 282 -19.20 13.76 2.60
CA VAL A 282 -18.36 12.74 1.99
C VAL A 282 -18.70 12.52 0.52
N ALA A 283 -19.99 12.53 0.18
CA ALA A 283 -20.46 12.34 -1.19
C ALA A 283 -20.14 13.51 -2.13
N GLY A 284 -19.82 14.66 -1.58
CA GLY A 284 -19.43 15.83 -2.40
C GLY A 284 -20.53 16.44 -3.24
N VAL A 285 -21.80 16.13 -2.95
CA VAL A 285 -22.96 16.68 -3.69
C VAL A 285 -23.08 18.20 -3.49
N ARG A 286 -22.76 18.68 -2.29
CA ARG A 286 -22.65 20.11 -1.95
C ARG A 286 -21.20 20.42 -1.64
N THR A 287 -20.72 21.63 -1.99
CA THR A 287 -19.37 22.07 -1.67
C THR A 287 -19.24 22.43 -0.19
N PRO A 288 -18.45 21.69 0.61
CA PRO A 288 -18.24 22.01 2.00
C PRO A 288 -17.52 23.34 2.20
N GLN A 289 -17.74 23.96 3.37
CA GLN A 289 -17.02 25.15 3.80
C GLN A 289 -15.79 24.76 4.63
N PRO A 290 -14.70 25.53 4.57
CA PRO A 290 -13.58 25.35 5.47
C PRO A 290 -14.01 25.45 6.94
N ILE A 291 -13.44 24.60 7.80
CA ILE A 291 -13.80 24.56 9.23
C ILE A 291 -13.64 25.91 9.92
N THR A 292 -12.73 26.76 9.45
CA THR A 292 -12.53 28.12 9.99
C THR A 292 -13.74 29.04 9.84
N GLN A 293 -14.60 28.80 8.85
CA GLN A 293 -15.85 29.54 8.67
C GLN A 293 -16.86 29.25 9.77
N LEU A 294 -16.75 28.09 10.45
CA LEU A 294 -17.62 27.74 11.57
C LEU A 294 -17.51 28.73 12.75
N GLU A 295 -16.37 29.38 12.91
CA GLU A 295 -16.16 30.43 13.91
C GLU A 295 -17.15 31.58 13.71
N LYS A 296 -17.52 31.90 12.47
CA LYS A 296 -18.50 32.92 12.15
C LYS A 296 -19.93 32.42 12.25
N ASP A 297 -20.18 31.20 11.78
CA ASP A 297 -21.53 30.64 11.68
C ASP A 297 -22.06 30.16 13.03
N LEU A 298 -21.25 29.46 13.82
CA LEU A 298 -21.58 28.89 15.13
C LEU A 298 -20.41 29.05 16.10
N PRO A 299 -20.12 30.26 16.62
CA PRO A 299 -18.88 30.54 17.34
C PRO A 299 -18.69 29.74 18.63
N GLU A 300 -19.78 29.48 19.38
CA GLU A 300 -19.69 28.66 20.60
C GLU A 300 -19.34 27.20 20.30
N CYS A 301 -19.95 26.64 19.27
CA CYS A 301 -19.62 25.29 18.81
C CYS A 301 -18.18 25.19 18.30
N TYR A 302 -17.72 26.19 17.57
CA TYR A 302 -16.33 26.25 17.10
C TYR A 302 -15.34 26.28 18.28
N SER A 303 -15.58 27.14 19.27
CA SER A 303 -14.72 27.23 20.45
C SER A 303 -14.66 25.92 21.23
N GLN A 304 -15.81 25.29 21.46
CA GLN A 304 -15.90 23.97 22.11
C GLN A 304 -15.20 22.88 21.29
N PHE A 305 -15.38 22.91 19.98
CA PHE A 305 -14.72 21.96 19.07
C PHE A 305 -13.20 22.09 19.17
N MET A 306 -12.65 23.30 19.13
CA MET A 306 -11.22 23.55 19.23
C MET A 306 -10.64 23.01 20.54
N GLU A 307 -11.30 23.27 21.66
CA GLU A 307 -10.88 22.77 22.98
C GLU A 307 -10.86 21.23 23.03
N LEU A 308 -11.92 20.58 22.55
CA LEU A 308 -12.06 19.13 22.59
C LEU A 308 -11.12 18.44 21.59
N ALA A 309 -10.90 19.05 20.43
CA ALA A 309 -9.94 18.54 19.45
C ALA A 309 -8.51 18.51 20.01
N MET A 310 -8.10 19.58 20.68
CA MET A 310 -6.79 19.62 21.31
C MET A 310 -6.68 18.65 22.50
N LYS A 311 -7.76 18.46 23.24
CA LYS A 311 -7.83 17.45 24.31
C LYS A 311 -7.58 16.04 23.75
N LEU A 312 -8.17 15.71 22.60
CA LEU A 312 -7.97 14.43 21.93
C LEU A 312 -6.53 14.26 21.40
N GLU A 313 -5.98 15.28 20.73
CA GLU A 313 -4.60 15.21 20.24
C GLU A 313 -3.60 15.00 21.40
N ASN A 314 -3.76 15.72 22.49
CA ASN A 314 -2.91 15.59 23.68
C ASN A 314 -3.08 14.22 24.35
N HIS A 315 -4.30 13.69 24.40
CA HIS A 315 -4.58 12.38 25.00
C HIS A 315 -3.95 11.23 24.20
N TYR A 316 -4.17 11.21 22.90
CA TYR A 316 -3.62 10.19 22.03
C TYR A 316 -2.16 10.45 21.63
N LYS A 317 -1.66 11.64 21.88
CA LYS A 317 -0.31 12.08 21.49
C LYS A 317 -0.04 11.89 20.00
N ASP A 318 -1.07 12.14 19.20
CA ASP A 318 -1.03 12.01 17.73
C ASP A 318 -2.13 12.86 17.10
N MET A 319 -1.95 13.21 15.82
CA MET A 319 -2.96 13.88 15.02
C MET A 319 -4.25 13.07 15.00
N GLN A 320 -5.36 13.75 15.20
CA GLN A 320 -6.68 13.13 15.20
C GLN A 320 -7.49 13.53 13.96
N ASP A 321 -8.21 12.57 13.44
CA ASP A 321 -9.24 12.70 12.42
C ASP A 321 -10.59 12.51 13.12
N MET A 322 -11.45 13.52 13.08
CA MET A 322 -12.66 13.60 13.88
C MET A 322 -13.87 13.84 12.99
N GLU A 323 -14.95 13.11 13.27
CA GLU A 323 -16.27 13.39 12.72
C GLU A 323 -17.12 14.02 13.82
N PHE A 324 -17.80 15.09 13.48
CA PHE A 324 -18.68 15.80 14.43
C PHE A 324 -20.00 16.18 13.78
N THR A 325 -21.02 16.33 14.62
CA THR A 325 -22.33 16.83 14.22
C THR A 325 -22.79 17.85 15.24
N ILE A 326 -23.40 18.91 14.75
CA ILE A 326 -24.04 19.94 15.56
C ILE A 326 -25.55 19.79 15.34
N GLU A 327 -26.26 19.51 16.41
CA GLU A 327 -27.72 19.42 16.39
C GLU A 327 -28.29 20.59 17.21
N GLU A 328 -28.96 21.52 16.55
CA GLU A 328 -29.60 22.69 17.17
C GLU A 328 -28.67 23.42 18.19
N GLY A 329 -27.45 23.72 17.72
CA GLY A 329 -26.43 24.40 18.52
C GLY A 329 -25.66 23.55 19.52
N LYS A 330 -25.92 22.25 19.57
CA LYS A 330 -25.22 21.29 20.43
C LYS A 330 -24.22 20.47 19.64
N LEU A 331 -22.94 20.51 20.07
CA LEU A 331 -21.85 19.75 19.44
C LEU A 331 -21.78 18.32 19.97
N TYR A 332 -21.63 17.38 19.06
CA TYR A 332 -21.35 15.96 19.34
C TYR A 332 -20.19 15.46 18.51
N PHE A 333 -19.32 14.65 19.11
CA PHE A 333 -18.31 13.88 18.39
C PHE A 333 -18.88 12.50 18.07
N LEU A 334 -18.80 12.11 16.79
CA LEU A 334 -19.27 10.81 16.34
C LEU A 334 -18.15 9.79 16.22
N GLN A 335 -16.92 10.25 15.97
CA GLN A 335 -15.77 9.40 15.76
C GLN A 335 -14.48 10.20 15.95
N THR A 336 -13.47 9.54 16.47
CA THR A 336 -12.08 9.96 16.36
C THR A 336 -11.21 8.77 15.98
N ARG A 337 -10.14 9.06 15.30
CA ARG A 337 -9.09 8.08 14.97
C ARG A 337 -7.77 8.81 14.75
N ASN A 338 -6.66 8.07 14.83
CA ASN A 338 -5.38 8.56 14.34
C ASN A 338 -5.52 8.82 12.85
N GLY A 339 -5.27 10.03 12.41
CA GLY A 339 -5.60 10.45 11.06
C GLY A 339 -4.75 9.74 10.01
N LYS A 340 -5.41 9.28 8.94
CA LYS A 340 -4.73 8.88 7.71
C LYS A 340 -4.02 10.10 7.14
N ARG A 341 -2.77 9.91 6.75
CA ARG A 341 -1.90 11.00 6.31
C ARG A 341 -0.93 10.52 5.24
N THR A 342 -0.40 11.45 4.46
CA THR A 342 0.69 11.17 3.53
C THR A 342 1.98 10.86 4.29
N ALA A 343 2.94 10.26 3.63
CA ALA A 343 4.25 10.03 4.21
C ALA A 343 4.93 11.34 4.62
N GLN A 344 4.81 12.38 3.82
CA GLN A 344 5.32 13.72 4.13
C GLN A 344 4.69 14.26 5.42
N ALA A 345 3.37 14.19 5.54
CA ALA A 345 2.66 14.62 6.75
C ALA A 345 3.05 13.79 7.97
N ALA A 346 3.17 12.47 7.81
CA ALA A 346 3.58 11.57 8.90
C ALA A 346 4.94 11.95 9.46
N ILE A 347 5.90 12.25 8.60
CA ILE A 347 7.25 12.67 8.99
C ILE A 347 7.23 14.03 9.67
N GLN A 348 6.52 15.01 9.09
CA GLN A 348 6.40 16.34 9.65
C GLN A 348 5.76 16.30 11.06
N ILE A 349 4.66 15.57 11.18
CA ILE A 349 3.93 15.45 12.46
C ILE A 349 4.78 14.74 13.52
N ALA A 350 5.44 13.64 13.15
CA ALA A 350 6.29 12.89 14.07
C ALA A 350 7.44 13.77 14.62
N CYS A 351 8.11 14.52 13.75
CA CYS A 351 9.17 15.43 14.15
C CYS A 351 8.64 16.57 15.02
N ASP A 352 7.50 17.17 14.67
CA ASP A 352 6.88 18.25 15.45
C ASP A 352 6.46 17.77 16.84
N LEU A 353 5.89 16.57 16.95
CA LEU A 353 5.50 15.99 18.25
C LEU A 353 6.72 15.70 19.13
N VAL A 354 7.85 15.31 18.55
CA VAL A 354 9.12 15.18 19.31
C VAL A 354 9.59 16.55 19.78
N ASP A 355 9.60 17.54 18.93
CA ASP A 355 10.03 18.91 19.26
C ASP A 355 9.12 19.56 20.31
N GLU A 356 7.84 19.23 20.31
CA GLU A 356 6.86 19.66 21.31
C GLU A 356 6.97 18.87 22.64
N GLY A 357 7.80 17.84 22.71
CA GLY A 357 7.97 17.02 23.91
C GLY A 357 6.84 16.02 24.18
N MET A 358 5.94 15.79 23.22
CA MET A 358 4.84 14.83 23.36
C MET A 358 5.28 13.38 23.23
N ILE A 359 6.22 13.12 22.33
CA ILE A 359 6.74 11.77 22.06
C ILE A 359 8.26 11.76 22.01
N THR A 360 8.83 10.58 22.16
CA THR A 360 10.28 10.36 22.04
C THR A 360 10.66 10.10 20.57
N PRO A 361 11.93 10.27 20.17
CA PRO A 361 12.40 9.85 18.86
C PRO A 361 12.09 8.38 18.53
N LYS A 362 12.18 7.51 19.52
CA LYS A 362 11.84 6.10 19.41
C LYS A 362 10.37 5.89 19.02
N GLU A 363 9.46 6.60 19.70
CA GLU A 363 8.03 6.56 19.40
C GLU A 363 7.76 7.15 18.00
N ALA A 364 8.47 8.20 17.61
CA ALA A 364 8.35 8.79 16.27
C ALA A 364 8.71 7.79 15.17
N VAL A 365 9.78 7.04 15.33
CA VAL A 365 10.20 5.97 14.39
C VAL A 365 9.09 4.92 14.26
N MET A 366 8.45 4.53 15.36
CA MET A 366 7.39 3.51 15.35
C MET A 366 6.07 4.00 14.72
N ARG A 367 5.84 5.29 14.63
CA ARG A 367 4.59 5.86 14.12
C ARG A 367 4.50 5.94 12.60
N ILE A 368 5.63 5.84 11.92
CA ILE A 368 5.69 5.97 10.46
C ILE A 368 5.56 4.60 9.83
N GLU A 369 4.59 4.44 8.95
CA GLU A 369 4.45 3.23 8.17
C GLU A 369 5.59 3.15 7.15
N ALA A 370 6.44 2.13 7.27
CA ALA A 370 7.66 2.03 6.45
C ALA A 370 7.37 2.01 4.94
N LYS A 371 6.33 1.27 4.51
CA LYS A 371 5.92 1.24 3.09
C LYS A 371 5.54 2.61 2.55
N SER A 372 5.01 3.49 3.38
CA SER A 372 4.57 4.82 2.94
C SER A 372 5.73 5.72 2.50
N LEU A 373 6.96 5.41 2.91
CA LEU A 373 8.15 6.17 2.48
C LEU A 373 8.37 6.10 0.97
N ASP A 374 7.85 5.09 0.31
CA ASP A 374 7.89 4.97 -1.15
C ASP A 374 7.33 6.22 -1.85
N GLN A 375 6.34 6.87 -1.25
CA GLN A 375 5.75 8.12 -1.73
C GLN A 375 6.76 9.27 -1.83
N LEU A 376 7.75 9.30 -0.95
CA LEU A 376 8.78 10.34 -0.90
C LEU A 376 9.97 10.07 -1.80
N LEU A 377 10.04 8.86 -2.35
CA LEU A 377 11.12 8.39 -3.20
C LEU A 377 10.78 8.50 -4.69
N HIS A 378 9.52 8.86 -5.00
CA HIS A 378 9.08 9.08 -6.36
C HIS A 378 9.48 10.46 -6.89
N PRO A 379 9.54 10.63 -8.21
CA PRO A 379 9.91 11.88 -8.83
C PRO A 379 9.03 13.06 -8.42
N MET A 380 9.62 14.25 -8.29
CA MET A 380 8.96 15.54 -8.18
C MET A 380 9.03 16.26 -9.53
N PHE A 381 8.28 17.34 -9.71
CA PHE A 381 8.43 18.14 -10.94
C PHE A 381 9.79 18.84 -11.00
N ASP A 382 10.42 18.80 -12.17
CA ASP A 382 11.54 19.66 -12.49
C ASP A 382 11.10 21.11 -12.40
N THR A 383 11.86 21.94 -11.68
CA THR A 383 11.49 23.33 -11.38
C THR A 383 11.35 24.18 -12.63
N ASP A 384 12.26 24.02 -13.60
CA ASP A 384 12.24 24.79 -14.83
C ASP A 384 11.14 24.33 -15.78
N ALA A 385 10.91 23.01 -15.86
CA ALA A 385 9.80 22.44 -16.63
C ALA A 385 8.45 22.87 -16.06
N LEU A 386 8.33 22.94 -14.73
CA LEU A 386 7.10 23.38 -14.06
C LEU A 386 6.81 24.87 -14.33
N LYS A 387 7.84 25.72 -14.28
CA LYS A 387 7.71 27.15 -14.62
C LYS A 387 7.29 27.40 -16.06
N ALA A 388 7.74 26.56 -16.98
CA ALA A 388 7.37 26.62 -18.40
C ALA A 388 5.99 25.98 -18.66
N GLY A 389 5.42 25.27 -17.69
CA GLY A 389 4.13 24.60 -17.81
C GLY A 389 2.95 25.55 -17.85
N GLU A 390 1.93 25.17 -18.63
CA GLU A 390 0.67 25.93 -18.72
C GLU A 390 -0.34 25.41 -17.70
N VAL A 391 -0.70 26.25 -16.73
CA VAL A 391 -1.76 25.95 -15.76
C VAL A 391 -3.11 26.10 -16.44
N ILE A 392 -3.89 25.04 -16.49
CA ILE A 392 -5.22 25.00 -17.10
C ILE A 392 -6.36 24.94 -16.08
N GLY A 393 -6.04 24.67 -14.81
CA GLY A 393 -7.02 24.65 -13.73
C GLY A 393 -6.34 24.54 -12.37
N GLU A 394 -7.14 24.78 -11.35
CA GLU A 394 -6.72 24.65 -9.95
C GLU A 394 -7.90 24.13 -9.11
N ALA A 395 -7.63 23.18 -8.23
CA ALA A 395 -8.63 22.61 -7.35
C ALA A 395 -7.98 22.20 -6.02
N LEU A 396 -8.62 21.36 -5.24
CA LEU A 396 -8.13 21.01 -3.91
C LEU A 396 -6.88 20.11 -3.97
N PRO A 397 -5.79 20.47 -3.30
CA PRO A 397 -4.59 19.64 -3.18
C PRO A 397 -4.84 18.49 -2.20
N ALA A 398 -5.53 17.45 -2.66
CA ALA A 398 -6.04 16.38 -1.82
C ALA A 398 -4.98 15.39 -1.37
N SER A 399 -3.99 15.11 -2.20
CA SER A 399 -2.83 14.28 -1.84
C SER A 399 -1.60 14.78 -2.59
N PRO A 400 -0.50 15.10 -1.88
CA PRO A 400 0.67 15.73 -2.50
C PRO A 400 1.43 14.78 -3.44
N GLY A 401 2.32 15.37 -4.23
CA GLY A 401 3.17 14.73 -5.20
C GLY A 401 2.96 15.27 -6.59
N ALA A 402 3.83 14.84 -7.50
CA ALA A 402 3.78 15.17 -8.91
C ALA A 402 3.33 13.96 -9.71
N ALA A 403 2.37 14.16 -10.60
CA ALA A 403 1.93 13.11 -11.50
C ALA A 403 1.78 13.65 -12.91
N ALA A 404 2.32 12.92 -13.88
CA ALA A 404 2.14 13.21 -15.30
C ALA A 404 1.83 11.92 -16.02
N GLY A 405 0.88 11.92 -16.91
CA GLY A 405 0.51 10.71 -17.65
C GLY A 405 -0.65 10.92 -18.61
N LYS A 406 -0.99 9.83 -19.26
CA LYS A 406 -2.12 9.76 -20.21
C LYS A 406 -3.44 9.73 -19.47
N VAL A 407 -4.40 10.49 -19.93
CA VAL A 407 -5.76 10.50 -19.38
C VAL A 407 -6.45 9.16 -19.64
N VAL A 408 -7.03 8.60 -18.61
CA VAL A 408 -7.96 7.45 -18.67
C VAL A 408 -9.21 7.79 -17.86
N PHE A 409 -10.36 7.22 -18.23
CA PHE A 409 -11.66 7.59 -17.66
C PHE A 409 -12.29 6.49 -16.80
N THR A 410 -11.73 5.28 -16.81
CA THR A 410 -12.23 4.16 -16.02
C THR A 410 -11.12 3.48 -15.22
N ALA A 411 -11.50 2.91 -14.07
CA ALA A 411 -10.59 2.12 -13.25
C ALA A 411 -10.05 0.91 -14.00
N GLU A 412 -10.86 0.29 -14.85
CA GLU A 412 -10.47 -0.86 -15.66
C GLU A 412 -9.36 -0.50 -16.66
N GLU A 413 -9.49 0.63 -17.35
CA GLU A 413 -8.46 1.13 -18.27
C GLU A 413 -7.17 1.48 -17.55
N ALA A 414 -7.29 2.14 -16.39
CA ALA A 414 -6.14 2.45 -15.54
C ALA A 414 -5.40 1.19 -15.11
N LYS A 415 -6.11 0.15 -14.70
CA LYS A 415 -5.53 -1.15 -14.34
C LYS A 415 -4.83 -1.82 -15.52
N LYS A 416 -5.42 -1.75 -16.71
CA LYS A 416 -4.87 -2.36 -17.94
C LYS A 416 -3.60 -1.67 -18.43
N LEU A 417 -3.58 -0.34 -18.42
CA LEU A 417 -2.48 0.46 -18.97
C LEU A 417 -1.43 0.84 -17.94
N GLY A 418 -1.81 1.01 -16.69
CA GLY A 418 -0.96 1.53 -15.62
C GLY A 418 -0.04 0.50 -14.97
N LYS A 419 0.32 0.75 -13.73
CA LYS A 419 1.19 -0.12 -12.91
C LYS A 419 0.58 -1.51 -12.75
N GLY A 420 1.36 -2.54 -12.98
CA GLY A 420 0.90 -3.93 -12.96
C GLY A 420 0.20 -4.39 -14.24
N GLY A 421 -0.06 -3.47 -15.18
CA GLY A 421 -0.50 -3.76 -16.54
C GLY A 421 0.63 -3.54 -17.54
N LYS A 422 0.41 -2.64 -18.52
CA LYS A 422 1.44 -2.30 -19.52
C LYS A 422 2.58 -1.42 -18.98
N GLY A 423 2.46 -0.92 -17.73
CA GLY A 423 3.46 -0.07 -17.09
C GLY A 423 3.49 1.37 -17.63
N GLU A 424 2.44 1.82 -18.30
CA GLU A 424 2.33 3.19 -18.78
C GLU A 424 1.95 4.13 -17.63
N ARG A 425 2.35 5.40 -17.74
CA ARG A 425 1.92 6.44 -16.80
C ARG A 425 0.54 6.91 -17.20
N VAL A 426 -0.44 6.75 -16.30
CA VAL A 426 -1.83 7.14 -16.53
C VAL A 426 -2.36 8.03 -15.41
N ILE A 427 -3.25 8.94 -15.76
CA ILE A 427 -4.00 9.79 -14.84
C ILE A 427 -5.47 9.40 -14.94
N LEU A 428 -6.05 8.96 -13.82
CA LEU A 428 -7.46 8.60 -13.75
C LEU A 428 -8.31 9.87 -13.53
N VAL A 429 -9.19 10.16 -14.48
CA VAL A 429 -10.08 11.32 -14.42
C VAL A 429 -11.52 10.85 -14.30
N ARG A 430 -12.18 11.20 -13.21
CA ARG A 430 -13.54 10.78 -12.89
C ARG A 430 -14.38 11.96 -12.42
N LEU A 431 -15.70 11.83 -12.59
CA LEU A 431 -16.65 12.74 -11.94
C LEU A 431 -16.45 12.68 -10.41
N GLU A 432 -16.46 11.48 -9.88
CA GLU A 432 -16.10 11.12 -8.50
C GLU A 432 -15.63 9.67 -8.49
N THR A 433 -14.84 9.27 -7.49
CA THR A 433 -14.46 7.85 -7.33
C THR A 433 -15.34 7.16 -6.31
N SER A 434 -15.48 5.86 -6.48
CA SER A 434 -16.19 4.98 -5.56
C SER A 434 -15.26 3.86 -5.09
N PRO A 435 -15.65 3.08 -4.06
CA PRO A 435 -14.83 1.97 -3.59
C PRO A 435 -14.48 0.92 -4.65
N GLU A 436 -15.27 0.79 -5.70
CA GLU A 436 -15.00 -0.09 -6.83
C GLU A 436 -13.81 0.36 -7.69
N ASP A 437 -13.43 1.62 -7.62
CA ASP A 437 -12.33 2.21 -8.41
C ASP A 437 -10.94 1.95 -7.81
N ILE A 438 -10.84 1.33 -6.66
CA ILE A 438 -9.61 1.25 -5.87
C ILE A 438 -8.41 0.63 -6.62
N GLU A 439 -8.64 -0.42 -7.40
CA GLU A 439 -7.56 -1.06 -8.18
C GLU A 439 -7.04 -0.15 -9.29
N GLY A 440 -7.93 0.59 -9.96
CA GLY A 440 -7.57 1.57 -10.97
C GLY A 440 -6.85 2.78 -10.39
N MET A 441 -7.27 3.22 -9.21
CA MET A 441 -6.59 4.28 -8.47
C MET A 441 -5.16 3.89 -8.12
N HIS A 442 -4.96 2.67 -7.68
CA HIS A 442 -3.62 2.14 -7.34
C HIS A 442 -2.72 2.02 -8.57
N ALA A 443 -3.26 1.66 -9.72
CA ALA A 443 -2.52 1.55 -10.97
C ALA A 443 -2.14 2.91 -11.59
N SER A 444 -2.78 4.00 -11.16
CA SER A 444 -2.60 5.34 -11.71
C SER A 444 -1.45 6.10 -11.05
N GLN A 445 -0.83 7.00 -11.80
CA GLN A 445 0.15 7.96 -11.27
C GLN A 445 -0.52 9.05 -10.45
N GLY A 446 -1.70 9.47 -10.87
CA GLY A 446 -2.47 10.50 -10.21
C GLY A 446 -3.97 10.38 -10.49
N ILE A 447 -4.75 11.05 -9.66
CA ILE A 447 -6.22 11.02 -9.70
C ILE A 447 -6.73 12.46 -9.75
N LEU A 448 -7.64 12.70 -10.66
CA LEU A 448 -8.32 14.00 -10.83
C LEU A 448 -9.83 13.77 -10.78
N THR A 449 -10.51 14.44 -9.85
CA THR A 449 -11.97 14.37 -9.76
C THR A 449 -12.62 15.74 -9.94
N VAL A 450 -13.80 15.74 -10.52
CA VAL A 450 -14.62 16.95 -10.71
C VAL A 450 -15.31 17.35 -9.40
N ARG A 451 -15.79 16.37 -8.65
CA ARG A 451 -16.48 16.55 -7.36
C ARG A 451 -15.67 15.98 -6.21
N GLY A 452 -15.97 16.44 -5.03
CA GLY A 452 -15.43 15.95 -3.77
C GLY A 452 -14.50 16.93 -3.08
N GLY A 453 -14.62 16.99 -1.75
CA GLY A 453 -13.74 17.77 -0.89
C GLY A 453 -12.54 16.96 -0.41
N MET A 454 -11.83 17.51 0.59
CA MET A 454 -10.65 16.89 1.20
C MET A 454 -10.95 15.58 1.94
N THR A 455 -12.20 15.34 2.26
CA THR A 455 -12.70 14.17 2.98
C THR A 455 -13.44 13.18 2.07
N SER A 456 -13.51 13.46 0.76
CA SER A 456 -14.13 12.57 -0.23
C SER A 456 -13.38 11.22 -0.33
N HIS A 457 -14.03 10.22 -0.88
CA HIS A 457 -13.43 8.90 -1.12
C HIS A 457 -12.11 9.00 -1.89
N ALA A 458 -12.09 9.77 -2.99
CA ALA A 458 -10.87 9.97 -3.79
C ALA A 458 -9.71 10.52 -2.96
N ALA A 459 -9.97 11.59 -2.18
CA ALA A 459 -8.96 12.24 -1.35
C ALA A 459 -8.41 11.30 -0.25
N VAL A 460 -9.30 10.63 0.48
CA VAL A 460 -8.92 9.75 1.58
C VAL A 460 -8.13 8.54 1.10
N VAL A 461 -8.59 7.89 0.05
CA VAL A 461 -7.93 6.69 -0.51
C VAL A 461 -6.61 7.06 -1.16
N ALA A 462 -6.55 8.15 -1.93
CA ALA A 462 -5.30 8.61 -2.55
C ALA A 462 -4.22 8.91 -1.51
N ARG A 463 -4.56 9.59 -0.41
CA ARG A 463 -3.62 9.81 0.69
C ARG A 463 -3.14 8.50 1.31
N GLY A 464 -4.05 7.57 1.54
CA GLY A 464 -3.69 6.25 2.07
C GLY A 464 -2.76 5.46 1.15
N MET A 465 -2.88 5.62 -0.16
CA MET A 465 -2.01 4.98 -1.17
C MET A 465 -0.74 5.76 -1.46
N GLY A 466 -0.66 7.03 -1.09
CA GLY A 466 0.42 7.94 -1.50
C GLY A 466 0.36 8.34 -2.97
N THR A 467 -0.81 8.28 -3.57
CA THR A 467 -1.01 8.68 -4.96
C THR A 467 -1.38 10.16 -5.02
N CYS A 468 -0.76 10.91 -5.92
CA CYS A 468 -1.10 12.30 -6.18
C CYS A 468 -2.60 12.42 -6.49
N CYS A 469 -3.29 13.37 -5.85
CA CYS A 469 -4.70 13.61 -6.09
C CYS A 469 -5.03 15.09 -6.05
N VAL A 470 -5.75 15.53 -7.08
CA VAL A 470 -6.40 16.83 -7.15
C VAL A 470 -7.90 16.59 -7.23
N SER A 471 -8.66 17.06 -6.27
CA SER A 471 -10.10 16.78 -6.17
C SER A 471 -10.97 18.05 -6.21
N GLY A 472 -12.24 17.87 -6.59
CA GLY A 472 -13.19 18.96 -6.57
C GLY A 472 -12.96 20.02 -7.64
N CYS A 473 -12.44 19.66 -8.79
CA CYS A 473 -12.25 20.60 -9.91
C CYS A 473 -13.57 20.87 -10.62
N GLY A 474 -14.39 21.75 -10.07
CA GLY A 474 -15.69 22.14 -10.62
C GLY A 474 -15.63 22.84 -11.98
N ALA A 475 -14.46 23.33 -12.39
CA ALA A 475 -14.25 23.90 -13.71
C ALA A 475 -14.22 22.86 -14.84
N ILE A 476 -14.08 21.59 -14.52
CA ILE A 476 -14.11 20.50 -15.50
C ILE A 476 -15.54 20.18 -15.89
N SER A 477 -15.79 20.09 -17.20
CA SER A 477 -16.98 19.47 -17.77
C SER A 477 -16.59 18.10 -18.32
N ILE A 478 -17.05 17.03 -17.66
CA ILE A 478 -16.69 15.65 -18.02
C ILE A 478 -17.86 14.90 -18.64
N ASP A 479 -17.58 14.14 -19.70
CA ASP A 479 -18.46 13.14 -20.28
C ASP A 479 -17.75 11.79 -20.21
N GLU A 480 -18.08 10.99 -19.20
CA GLU A 480 -17.44 9.71 -18.96
C GLU A 480 -17.77 8.66 -20.03
N GLU A 481 -18.97 8.73 -20.63
CA GLU A 481 -19.36 7.81 -21.71
C GLU A 481 -18.62 8.12 -23.00
N ALA A 482 -18.51 9.39 -23.37
CA ALA A 482 -17.75 9.83 -24.53
C ALA A 482 -16.24 9.85 -24.30
N LYS A 483 -15.79 9.60 -23.07
CA LYS A 483 -14.39 9.62 -22.66
C LYS A 483 -13.68 10.90 -23.03
N GLN A 484 -14.25 12.02 -22.61
CA GLN A 484 -13.66 13.35 -22.81
C GLN A 484 -14.02 14.29 -21.66
N PHE A 485 -13.16 15.28 -21.46
CA PHE A 485 -13.45 16.40 -20.57
C PHE A 485 -12.90 17.71 -21.13
N THR A 486 -13.45 18.82 -20.67
CA THR A 486 -12.97 20.16 -21.01
C THR A 486 -12.45 20.86 -19.77
N LEU A 487 -11.32 21.54 -19.90
CA LEU A 487 -10.71 22.35 -18.84
C LEU A 487 -9.82 23.42 -19.46
N GLY A 488 -9.92 24.64 -18.98
CA GLY A 488 -9.07 25.75 -19.45
C GLY A 488 -9.18 26.07 -20.92
N GLY A 489 -10.32 25.78 -21.55
CA GLY A 489 -10.56 25.97 -22.96
C GLY A 489 -10.05 24.85 -23.88
N TYR A 490 -9.51 23.78 -23.30
CA TYR A 490 -9.03 22.62 -24.04
C TYR A 490 -9.96 21.42 -23.85
N ILE A 491 -9.99 20.54 -24.86
CA ILE A 491 -10.71 19.27 -24.85
C ILE A 491 -9.66 18.17 -24.72
N PHE A 492 -9.82 17.30 -23.72
CA PHE A 492 -8.95 16.16 -23.48
C PHE A 492 -9.71 14.85 -23.72
N THR A 493 -9.09 13.96 -24.45
CA THR A 493 -9.60 12.63 -24.74
C THR A 493 -8.64 11.59 -24.17
N GLU A 494 -9.04 10.31 -24.20
CA GLU A 494 -8.20 9.21 -23.74
C GLU A 494 -6.83 9.20 -24.44
N GLY A 495 -5.76 9.11 -23.65
CA GLY A 495 -4.40 9.13 -24.15
C GLY A 495 -3.73 10.50 -24.26
N ASP A 496 -4.46 11.62 -24.11
CA ASP A 496 -3.85 12.94 -23.98
C ASP A 496 -3.10 13.06 -22.65
N TYR A 497 -2.03 13.85 -22.62
CA TYR A 497 -1.22 14.03 -21.42
C TYR A 497 -1.67 15.24 -20.61
N ILE A 498 -1.78 15.03 -19.30
CA ILE A 498 -1.92 16.08 -18.29
C ILE A 498 -0.94 15.83 -17.15
N SER A 499 -0.67 16.89 -16.39
CA SER A 499 0.16 16.81 -15.17
C SER A 499 -0.59 17.42 -13.99
N LEU A 500 -0.47 16.77 -12.82
CA LEU A 500 -1.12 17.17 -11.59
C LEU A 500 -0.06 17.53 -10.53
N ASP A 501 -0.20 18.69 -9.91
CA ASP A 501 0.53 19.03 -8.70
C ASP A 501 -0.39 18.86 -7.49
N GLY A 502 -0.28 17.73 -6.84
CA GLY A 502 -1.10 17.41 -5.67
C GLY A 502 -0.79 18.25 -4.44
N SER A 503 0.32 18.96 -4.41
CA SER A 503 0.70 19.85 -3.31
C SER A 503 0.08 21.23 -3.42
N THR A 504 -0.12 21.74 -4.64
CA THR A 504 -0.73 23.05 -4.91
C THR A 504 -2.16 22.98 -5.41
N GLY A 505 -2.58 21.84 -5.96
CA GLY A 505 -3.88 21.66 -6.61
C GLY A 505 -3.90 22.13 -8.06
N LYS A 506 -2.76 22.51 -8.61
CA LYS A 506 -2.67 22.99 -10.01
C LYS A 506 -2.68 21.84 -11.00
N ILE A 507 -3.36 22.05 -12.11
CA ILE A 507 -3.47 21.12 -13.23
C ILE A 507 -2.80 21.75 -14.44
N TYR A 508 -1.91 21.00 -15.07
CA TYR A 508 -1.10 21.47 -16.19
C TYR A 508 -1.44 20.72 -17.47
N LYS A 509 -1.35 21.40 -18.59
CA LYS A 509 -1.44 20.79 -19.92
C LYS A 509 -0.12 20.07 -20.23
N GLY A 510 -0.22 18.87 -20.78
CA GLY A 510 0.93 18.10 -21.27
C GLY A 510 1.69 17.32 -20.22
N ASP A 511 2.80 16.74 -20.63
CA ASP A 511 3.69 15.89 -19.83
C ASP A 511 4.86 16.71 -19.29
N ILE A 512 4.74 17.19 -18.07
CA ILE A 512 5.82 17.94 -17.41
C ILE A 512 6.88 17.01 -16.86
N LYS A 513 8.14 17.29 -17.15
CA LYS A 513 9.30 16.54 -16.68
C LYS A 513 9.33 16.46 -15.14
N THR A 514 9.62 15.28 -14.64
CA THR A 514 9.81 15.02 -13.21
C THR A 514 11.28 14.76 -12.87
N VAL A 515 11.66 14.99 -11.62
CA VAL A 515 12.99 14.73 -11.06
C VAL A 515 12.89 13.92 -9.78
N GLU A 516 13.94 13.19 -9.43
CA GLU A 516 13.98 12.37 -8.23
C GLU A 516 14.03 13.19 -6.94
N ALA A 517 13.37 12.69 -5.91
CA ALA A 517 13.42 13.26 -4.56
C ALA A 517 14.75 12.98 -3.85
N THR A 518 15.09 13.82 -2.87
CA THR A 518 16.31 13.67 -2.04
C THR A 518 15.96 13.47 -0.57
N VAL A 519 16.78 12.69 0.13
CA VAL A 519 16.67 12.52 1.58
C VAL A 519 17.22 13.77 2.28
N SER A 520 16.34 14.62 2.79
CA SER A 520 16.73 15.88 3.46
C SER A 520 15.70 16.29 4.53
N GLY A 521 16.05 17.29 5.34
CA GLY A 521 15.15 17.86 6.35
C GLY A 521 14.64 16.84 7.36
N ASN A 522 13.35 16.85 7.63
CA ASN A 522 12.73 15.94 8.61
C ASN A 522 12.81 14.46 8.22
N PHE A 523 12.83 14.16 6.93
CA PHE A 523 13.06 12.81 6.45
C PHE A 523 14.46 12.33 6.87
N GLY A 524 15.47 13.17 6.74
CA GLY A 524 16.80 12.88 7.24
C GLY A 524 16.86 12.66 8.76
N ARG A 525 16.09 13.44 9.52
CA ARG A 525 15.98 13.26 11.00
C ARG A 525 15.41 11.89 11.35
N ILE A 526 14.31 11.48 10.71
CA ILE A 526 13.70 10.15 10.92
C ILE A 526 14.68 9.04 10.56
N MET A 527 15.40 9.17 9.44
CA MET A 527 16.39 8.17 9.02
C MET A 527 17.56 8.08 10.00
N ALA A 528 18.03 9.21 10.52
CA ALA A 528 19.09 9.25 11.54
C ALA A 528 18.65 8.53 12.83
N TRP A 529 17.42 8.79 13.29
CA TRP A 529 16.86 8.07 14.44
C TRP A 529 16.71 6.58 14.16
N ALA A 530 16.24 6.21 12.98
CA ALA A 530 16.12 4.80 12.60
C ALA A 530 17.49 4.10 12.66
N ASP A 531 18.53 4.73 12.15
CA ASP A 531 19.88 4.16 12.16
C ASP A 531 20.42 3.93 13.58
N GLU A 532 20.02 4.74 14.56
CA GLU A 532 20.39 4.54 15.98
C GLU A 532 19.76 3.28 16.59
N TYR A 533 18.57 2.89 16.17
CA TYR A 533 17.82 1.79 16.76
C TYR A 533 17.97 0.46 16.02
N ARG A 534 18.20 0.48 14.71
CA ARG A 534 18.31 -0.75 13.92
C ARG A 534 19.55 -1.56 14.28
N LYS A 535 19.43 -2.87 14.21
CA LYS A 535 20.54 -3.82 14.33
C LYS A 535 20.92 -4.36 12.96
N LEU A 536 19.96 -4.61 12.08
CA LEU A 536 20.22 -5.05 10.72
C LEU A 536 20.94 -3.97 9.93
N GLY A 537 22.00 -4.36 9.24
CA GLY A 537 22.58 -3.57 8.15
C GLY A 537 21.62 -3.51 6.98
N VAL A 538 21.71 -2.47 6.16
CA VAL A 538 20.92 -2.31 4.95
C VAL A 538 21.85 -2.09 3.77
N ARG A 539 21.85 -3.06 2.85
CA ARG A 539 22.57 -3.01 1.59
C ARG A 539 21.58 -2.86 0.42
N THR A 540 22.12 -2.71 -0.76
CA THR A 540 21.30 -2.59 -1.98
C THR A 540 21.65 -3.66 -3.00
N ASN A 541 20.65 -3.99 -3.84
CA ASN A 541 20.85 -4.77 -5.05
C ASN A 541 21.09 -3.77 -6.20
N ALA A 542 22.28 -3.72 -6.73
CA ALA A 542 22.65 -2.77 -7.76
C ALA A 542 23.68 -3.37 -8.72
N ASP A 543 23.46 -3.14 -10.00
CA ASP A 543 24.25 -3.69 -11.09
C ASP A 543 24.94 -2.61 -11.94
N THR A 544 24.65 -1.33 -11.66
CA THR A 544 25.20 -0.17 -12.37
C THR A 544 25.78 0.87 -11.40
N PRO A 545 26.74 1.70 -11.83
CA PRO A 545 27.26 2.80 -11.01
C PRO A 545 26.19 3.82 -10.64
N ALA A 546 25.24 4.10 -11.53
CA ALA A 546 24.14 5.05 -11.29
C ALA A 546 23.23 4.59 -10.15
N ASP A 547 22.81 3.33 -10.19
CA ASP A 547 21.99 2.72 -9.13
C ASP A 547 22.74 2.69 -7.80
N THR A 548 24.03 2.38 -7.85
CA THR A 548 24.90 2.36 -6.67
C THR A 548 25.01 3.73 -6.02
N LYS A 549 25.23 4.78 -6.80
CA LYS A 549 25.31 6.17 -6.31
C LYS A 549 23.98 6.59 -5.67
N ASN A 550 22.86 6.27 -6.32
CA ASN A 550 21.55 6.57 -5.80
C ASN A 550 21.27 5.85 -4.47
N ALA A 551 21.59 4.56 -4.40
CA ALA A 551 21.42 3.78 -3.17
C ALA A 551 22.30 4.28 -2.03
N VAL A 552 23.55 4.64 -2.29
CA VAL A 552 24.47 5.21 -1.29
C VAL A 552 23.92 6.54 -0.77
N ARG A 553 23.42 7.39 -1.66
CA ARG A 553 22.73 8.63 -1.30
C ARG A 553 21.54 8.39 -0.38
N LEU A 554 20.79 7.33 -0.61
CA LEU A 554 19.64 6.92 0.21
C LEU A 554 20.03 6.19 1.49
N GLY A 555 21.33 5.97 1.72
CA GLY A 555 21.85 5.41 2.95
C GLY A 555 22.24 3.93 2.91
N ALA A 556 22.39 3.34 1.74
CA ALA A 556 22.88 1.97 1.60
C ALA A 556 24.31 1.85 2.13
N GLU A 557 24.57 0.79 2.90
CA GLU A 557 25.86 0.52 3.54
C GLU A 557 26.81 -0.32 2.66
N GLY A 558 26.33 -0.73 1.51
CA GLY A 558 27.07 -1.52 0.53
C GLY A 558 26.13 -2.16 -0.48
N ILE A 559 26.69 -3.01 -1.33
CA ILE A 559 25.92 -3.83 -2.26
C ILE A 559 25.83 -5.26 -1.71
N GLY A 560 24.61 -5.74 -1.47
CA GLY A 560 24.35 -7.12 -1.06
C GLY A 560 24.20 -8.08 -2.23
N LEU A 561 23.90 -7.57 -3.43
CA LEU A 561 23.79 -8.35 -4.65
C LEU A 561 24.18 -7.49 -5.86
N CYS A 562 25.26 -7.85 -6.50
CA CYS A 562 25.63 -7.39 -7.84
C CYS A 562 25.50 -8.58 -8.80
N ARG A 563 24.53 -8.50 -9.71
CA ARG A 563 24.24 -9.54 -10.70
C ARG A 563 25.09 -9.32 -11.95
N THR A 564 26.12 -10.09 -12.11
CA THR A 564 27.10 -9.90 -13.19
C THR A 564 26.54 -10.13 -14.59
N GLU A 565 25.49 -10.93 -14.75
CA GLU A 565 24.82 -11.15 -16.04
C GLU A 565 24.27 -9.87 -16.66
N HIS A 566 23.82 -8.93 -15.86
CA HIS A 566 23.27 -7.64 -16.34
C HIS A 566 24.35 -6.76 -17.00
N MET A 567 25.62 -7.05 -16.77
CA MET A 567 26.73 -6.34 -17.39
C MET A 567 27.00 -6.76 -18.82
N PHE A 568 26.34 -7.81 -19.32
CA PHE A 568 26.60 -8.39 -20.65
C PHE A 568 25.60 -8.00 -21.72
N PHE A 569 24.49 -7.34 -21.37
CA PHE A 569 23.39 -7.05 -22.30
C PHE A 569 23.57 -5.79 -23.16
N GLY A 570 24.62 -5.01 -22.95
CA GLY A 570 24.90 -3.85 -23.80
C GLY A 570 25.12 -4.22 -25.28
N GLU A 571 24.69 -3.35 -26.18
CA GLU A 571 24.78 -3.60 -27.64
C GLU A 571 26.22 -3.92 -28.13
N ASP A 572 27.21 -3.33 -27.47
CA ASP A 572 28.62 -3.57 -27.74
C ASP A 572 29.19 -4.81 -27.06
N ARG A 573 28.48 -5.39 -26.11
CA ARG A 573 28.93 -6.48 -25.24
C ARG A 573 28.30 -7.83 -25.60
N ILE A 574 27.00 -7.84 -25.87
CA ILE A 574 26.26 -9.09 -26.09
C ILE A 574 26.79 -9.92 -27.26
N PRO A 575 27.23 -9.33 -28.40
CA PRO A 575 27.83 -10.13 -29.48
C PRO A 575 29.08 -10.88 -29.02
N LYS A 576 29.91 -10.29 -28.21
CA LYS A 576 31.14 -10.88 -27.68
C LYS A 576 30.86 -11.99 -26.67
N PHE A 577 29.83 -11.82 -25.86
CA PHE A 577 29.39 -12.85 -24.95
C PHE A 577 28.81 -14.06 -25.67
N ARG A 578 28.03 -13.84 -26.71
CA ARG A 578 27.48 -14.88 -27.60
C ARG A 578 28.58 -15.67 -28.30
N ARG A 579 29.62 -15.00 -28.71
CA ARG A 579 30.82 -15.67 -29.32
C ARG A 579 31.46 -16.62 -28.30
N MET A 580 31.62 -16.21 -27.09
CA MET A 580 32.13 -17.03 -25.98
C MET A 580 31.27 -18.27 -25.76
N ILE A 581 29.94 -18.09 -25.69
CA ILE A 581 28.98 -19.17 -25.47
C ILE A 581 29.10 -20.28 -26.56
N LEU A 582 29.24 -19.88 -27.79
CA LEU A 582 29.29 -20.81 -28.91
C LEU A 582 30.71 -21.36 -29.22
N SER A 583 31.70 -21.00 -28.44
CA SER A 583 33.08 -21.52 -28.61
C SER A 583 33.18 -23.00 -28.23
N ASP A 584 33.80 -23.78 -29.07
CA ASP A 584 33.84 -25.26 -28.95
C ASP A 584 34.93 -25.77 -27.99
N THR A 585 36.01 -25.00 -27.83
CA THR A 585 37.18 -25.43 -27.05
C THR A 585 37.47 -24.47 -25.92
N VAL A 586 38.19 -24.95 -24.91
CA VAL A 586 38.63 -24.13 -23.79
C VAL A 586 39.49 -22.96 -24.26
N GLU A 587 40.40 -23.19 -25.19
CA GLU A 587 41.31 -22.18 -25.75
C GLU A 587 40.52 -21.05 -26.47
N LYS A 588 39.56 -21.42 -27.30
CA LYS A 588 38.67 -20.45 -27.99
C LYS A 588 37.81 -19.66 -26.99
N ARG A 589 37.33 -20.34 -25.95
CA ARG A 589 36.51 -19.71 -24.93
C ARG A 589 37.32 -18.72 -24.07
N VAL A 590 38.54 -19.09 -23.71
CA VAL A 590 39.47 -18.20 -22.99
C VAL A 590 39.77 -16.96 -23.82
N GLU A 591 40.02 -17.13 -25.11
CA GLU A 591 40.26 -16.01 -26.02
C GLU A 591 39.04 -15.10 -26.13
N ALA A 592 37.83 -15.68 -26.27
CA ALA A 592 36.57 -14.93 -26.31
C ALA A 592 36.24 -14.19 -25.01
N LEU A 593 36.69 -14.72 -23.88
CA LEU A 593 36.47 -14.10 -22.56
C LEU A 593 37.36 -12.86 -22.31
N LYS A 594 38.47 -12.67 -23.02
CA LYS A 594 39.36 -11.54 -22.80
C LYS A 594 38.66 -10.17 -22.89
N PRO A 595 37.94 -9.84 -23.98
CA PRO A 595 37.23 -8.56 -24.04
C PRO A 595 36.10 -8.43 -22.99
N ILE A 596 35.46 -9.54 -22.65
CA ILE A 596 34.40 -9.57 -21.61
C ILE A 596 34.99 -9.27 -20.25
N GLY A 597 36.17 -9.82 -19.95
CA GLY A 597 36.91 -9.54 -18.71
C GLY A 597 37.27 -8.05 -18.55
N GLU A 598 37.69 -7.40 -19.65
CA GLU A 598 37.97 -5.96 -19.66
C GLU A 598 36.69 -5.12 -19.40
N PHE A 599 35.56 -5.48 -19.96
CA PHE A 599 34.29 -4.82 -19.67
C PHE A 599 33.88 -4.97 -18.20
N GLN A 600 33.96 -6.19 -17.66
CA GLN A 600 33.63 -6.44 -16.26
C GLN A 600 34.56 -5.72 -15.31
N LYS A 601 35.85 -5.72 -15.57
CA LYS A 601 36.85 -4.96 -14.79
C LYS A 601 36.49 -3.48 -14.73
N ALA A 602 36.16 -2.88 -15.88
CA ALA A 602 35.77 -1.47 -15.94
C ALA A 602 34.49 -1.21 -15.14
N ASP A 603 33.49 -2.09 -15.25
CA ASP A 603 32.24 -1.99 -14.51
C ASP A 603 32.45 -2.13 -13.01
N PHE A 604 33.18 -3.12 -12.55
CA PHE A 604 33.50 -3.31 -11.13
C PHE A 604 34.32 -2.13 -10.58
N LYS A 605 35.23 -1.60 -11.35
CA LYS A 605 36.00 -0.41 -10.98
C LYS A 605 35.06 0.78 -10.73
N ALA A 606 34.17 1.05 -11.66
CA ALA A 606 33.17 2.12 -11.50
C ALA A 606 32.22 1.88 -10.30
N MET A 607 31.84 0.63 -10.06
CA MET A 607 31.04 0.27 -8.88
C MET A 607 31.77 0.51 -7.57
N TYR A 608 33.04 0.09 -7.46
CA TYR A 608 33.85 0.34 -6.26
C TYR A 608 34.08 1.82 -6.02
N GLU A 609 34.31 2.60 -7.07
CA GLU A 609 34.40 4.06 -6.95
C GLU A 609 33.12 4.69 -6.41
N ALA A 610 31.97 4.26 -6.92
CA ALA A 610 30.66 4.72 -6.47
C ALA A 610 30.36 4.31 -5.02
N LEU A 611 30.89 3.20 -4.56
CA LEU A 611 30.73 2.68 -3.19
C LEU A 611 31.59 3.43 -2.15
N GLU A 612 32.64 4.13 -2.57
CA GLU A 612 33.52 4.90 -1.66
C GLU A 612 34.03 4.07 -0.47
N GLY A 613 34.46 2.84 -0.73
CA GLY A 613 35.00 1.93 0.30
C GLY A 613 33.98 1.00 0.95
N ARG A 614 32.69 1.15 0.63
CA ARG A 614 31.65 0.22 1.12
C ARG A 614 31.77 -1.14 0.45
N PRO A 615 31.35 -2.24 1.12
CA PRO A 615 31.47 -3.59 0.57
C PRO A 615 30.53 -3.84 -0.61
N MET A 616 30.92 -4.77 -1.47
CA MET A 616 30.11 -5.28 -2.56
C MET A 616 30.19 -6.79 -2.61
N THR A 617 29.04 -7.45 -2.54
CA THR A 617 28.88 -8.88 -2.81
C THR A 617 28.61 -9.08 -4.30
N VAL A 618 29.57 -9.73 -4.98
CA VAL A 618 29.48 -10.00 -6.43
C VAL A 618 29.00 -11.42 -6.64
N ARG A 619 27.83 -11.57 -7.25
CA ARG A 619 27.33 -12.88 -7.67
C ARG A 619 27.89 -13.24 -9.04
N TYR A 620 28.55 -14.37 -9.12
CA TYR A 620 29.06 -14.88 -10.40
C TYR A 620 27.90 -15.30 -11.31
N LEU A 621 28.20 -15.51 -12.58
CA LEU A 621 27.21 -15.77 -13.63
C LEU A 621 26.19 -16.83 -13.19
N ASP A 622 24.92 -16.47 -13.19
CA ASP A 622 23.81 -17.31 -12.68
C ASP A 622 22.91 -17.88 -13.78
N PRO A 623 22.39 -17.09 -14.76
CA PRO A 623 21.44 -17.61 -15.74
C PRO A 623 22.06 -18.67 -16.68
N PRO A 624 21.22 -19.59 -17.21
CA PRO A 624 21.66 -20.51 -18.25
C PRO A 624 22.10 -19.76 -19.53
N LEU A 625 23.06 -20.34 -20.23
CA LEU A 625 23.66 -19.71 -21.42
C LEU A 625 22.65 -19.46 -22.54
N HIS A 626 21.59 -20.26 -22.65
CA HIS A 626 20.58 -20.08 -23.69
C HIS A 626 19.83 -18.75 -23.59
N GLU A 627 19.79 -18.11 -22.41
CA GLU A 627 19.14 -16.80 -22.25
C GLU A 627 19.86 -15.68 -23.02
N PHE A 628 21.13 -15.89 -23.35
CA PHE A 628 21.95 -14.90 -24.06
C PHE A 628 22.04 -15.14 -25.56
N VAL A 629 21.64 -16.30 -26.05
CA VAL A 629 21.76 -16.65 -27.49
C VAL A 629 20.80 -15.81 -28.34
N PRO A 630 21.19 -15.50 -29.60
CA PRO A 630 20.34 -14.68 -30.45
C PRO A 630 19.09 -15.44 -30.90
N THR A 631 17.97 -14.71 -31.00
CA THR A 631 16.69 -15.20 -31.52
C THR A 631 16.35 -14.59 -32.89
N GLU A 632 16.84 -13.37 -33.14
CA GLU A 632 16.58 -12.63 -34.37
C GLU A 632 17.54 -13.08 -35.50
N GLU A 633 17.01 -13.20 -36.70
CA GLU A 633 17.77 -13.65 -37.86
C GLU A 633 19.01 -12.77 -38.16
N GLU A 634 18.89 -11.46 -38.00
CA GLU A 634 19.99 -10.51 -38.20
C GLU A 634 21.14 -10.75 -37.23
N ASP A 635 20.82 -10.98 -35.97
CA ASP A 635 21.79 -11.24 -34.91
C ASP A 635 22.47 -12.60 -35.13
N ILE A 636 21.69 -13.60 -35.55
CA ILE A 636 22.23 -14.94 -35.86
C ILE A 636 23.22 -14.85 -37.04
N LYS A 637 22.87 -14.11 -38.09
CA LYS A 637 23.73 -13.90 -39.25
C LYS A 637 25.01 -13.16 -38.90
N ALA A 638 24.88 -12.07 -38.09
CA ALA A 638 26.04 -11.33 -37.65
C ALA A 638 27.01 -12.18 -36.80
N LEU A 639 26.50 -13.04 -35.95
CA LEU A 639 27.28 -13.95 -35.13
C LEU A 639 27.94 -15.04 -35.99
N ALA A 640 27.24 -15.57 -36.99
CA ALA A 640 27.78 -16.52 -37.93
C ALA A 640 28.96 -15.93 -38.73
N ASP A 641 28.79 -14.72 -39.23
CA ASP A 641 29.84 -14.01 -39.97
C ASP A 641 31.08 -13.74 -39.06
N ASP A 642 30.87 -13.32 -37.82
CA ASP A 642 31.93 -13.06 -36.84
C ASP A 642 32.72 -14.32 -36.48
N MET A 643 32.06 -15.47 -36.38
CA MET A 643 32.66 -16.73 -35.98
C MET A 643 33.14 -17.58 -37.16
N GLY A 644 32.88 -17.16 -38.41
CA GLY A 644 33.17 -17.96 -39.59
C GLY A 644 32.37 -19.25 -39.72
N LEU A 645 31.12 -19.20 -39.20
CA LEU A 645 30.16 -20.30 -39.23
C LEU A 645 29.02 -20.00 -40.19
N THR A 646 28.28 -21.05 -40.58
CA THR A 646 27.03 -20.87 -41.32
C THR A 646 25.89 -20.52 -40.36
N VAL A 647 24.82 -19.90 -40.90
CA VAL A 647 23.62 -19.58 -40.11
C VAL A 647 23.02 -20.84 -39.50
N GLU A 648 23.02 -21.95 -40.26
CA GLU A 648 22.50 -23.24 -39.80
C GLU A 648 23.34 -23.83 -38.68
N GLU A 649 24.67 -23.67 -38.73
CA GLU A 649 25.55 -24.11 -37.63
C GLU A 649 25.30 -23.31 -36.35
N VAL A 650 25.10 -21.99 -36.45
CA VAL A 650 24.77 -21.14 -35.31
C VAL A 650 23.41 -21.52 -34.73
N LYS A 651 22.39 -21.71 -35.56
CA LYS A 651 21.05 -22.13 -35.09
C LYS A 651 21.11 -23.49 -34.39
N ALA A 652 21.88 -24.45 -34.93
CA ALA A 652 22.04 -25.76 -34.31
C ALA A 652 22.71 -25.66 -32.93
N LYS A 653 23.74 -24.84 -32.80
CA LYS A 653 24.42 -24.60 -31.52
C LYS A 653 23.49 -23.92 -30.47
N CYS A 654 22.71 -22.95 -30.90
CA CYS A 654 21.73 -22.28 -30.03
C CYS A 654 20.63 -23.26 -29.58
N GLU A 655 20.11 -24.07 -30.47
CA GLU A 655 19.10 -25.07 -30.19
C GLU A 655 19.62 -26.13 -29.20
N ALA A 656 20.88 -26.55 -29.32
CA ALA A 656 21.51 -27.48 -28.42
C ALA A 656 21.62 -26.94 -26.97
N LEU A 657 21.62 -25.63 -26.78
CA LEU A 657 21.65 -24.98 -25.48
C LEU A 657 20.26 -24.78 -24.87
N HIS A 658 19.19 -25.00 -25.67
CA HIS A 658 17.83 -24.82 -25.19
C HIS A 658 17.51 -25.76 -24.05
N GLU A 659 16.95 -25.23 -22.97
CA GLU A 659 16.55 -25.98 -21.77
C GLU A 659 15.04 -25.98 -21.60
N PHE A 660 14.45 -27.14 -21.31
CA PHE A 660 13.02 -27.30 -21.05
C PHE A 660 12.61 -26.65 -19.73
N ASN A 661 13.49 -26.66 -18.73
CA ASN A 661 13.28 -26.03 -17.46
C ASN A 661 14.54 -25.25 -17.05
N PRO A 662 14.67 -23.99 -17.50
CA PRO A 662 15.88 -23.19 -17.26
C PRO A 662 16.22 -22.99 -15.77
N MET A 663 15.21 -22.92 -14.90
CA MET A 663 15.42 -22.73 -13.47
C MET A 663 16.17 -23.90 -12.83
N MET A 664 15.95 -25.10 -13.33
CA MET A 664 16.54 -26.34 -12.81
C MET A 664 17.65 -26.89 -13.67
N GLY A 665 18.10 -26.14 -14.66
CA GLY A 665 19.02 -26.57 -15.69
C GLY A 665 20.49 -26.23 -15.41
N HIS A 666 21.20 -26.03 -16.51
CA HIS A 666 22.64 -25.77 -16.52
C HIS A 666 22.93 -24.29 -16.29
N ARG A 667 22.92 -23.89 -15.04
CA ARG A 667 23.12 -22.50 -14.59
C ARG A 667 23.93 -22.43 -13.31
N GLY A 668 24.29 -21.20 -12.89
CA GLY A 668 24.95 -20.94 -11.63
C GLY A 668 26.27 -21.67 -11.46
N CYS A 669 26.51 -22.27 -10.31
CA CYS A 669 27.73 -23.03 -10.03
C CYS A 669 27.92 -24.20 -10.99
N ARG A 670 26.87 -24.73 -11.58
CA ARG A 670 26.95 -25.81 -12.57
C ARG A 670 27.70 -25.37 -13.84
N LEU A 671 27.48 -24.12 -14.26
CA LEU A 671 28.26 -23.50 -15.33
C LEU A 671 29.74 -23.32 -14.95
N ALA A 672 29.99 -22.88 -13.72
CA ALA A 672 31.34 -22.69 -13.22
C ALA A 672 32.10 -24.02 -13.08
N VAL A 673 31.42 -25.10 -12.81
CA VAL A 673 32.02 -26.45 -12.82
C VAL A 673 32.34 -26.92 -14.24
N THR A 674 31.41 -26.75 -15.18
CA THR A 674 31.57 -27.14 -16.58
C THR A 674 32.60 -26.27 -17.32
N TYR A 675 32.52 -24.95 -17.07
CA TYR A 675 33.35 -23.93 -17.72
C TYR A 675 34.10 -23.08 -16.69
N PRO A 676 35.07 -23.61 -15.96
CA PRO A 676 35.76 -22.90 -14.89
C PRO A 676 36.49 -21.62 -15.37
N GLU A 677 36.80 -21.51 -16.65
CA GLU A 677 37.39 -20.31 -17.24
C GLU A 677 36.51 -19.06 -17.09
N ILE A 678 35.19 -19.22 -17.03
CA ILE A 678 34.27 -18.09 -16.74
C ILE A 678 34.51 -17.55 -15.33
N ALA A 679 34.55 -18.43 -14.34
CA ALA A 679 34.87 -18.05 -12.97
C ALA A 679 36.25 -17.41 -12.81
N ARG A 680 37.24 -17.90 -13.55
CA ARG A 680 38.59 -17.32 -13.59
C ARG A 680 38.55 -15.89 -14.13
N MET A 681 37.86 -15.68 -15.25
CA MET A 681 37.70 -14.35 -15.83
C MET A 681 37.03 -13.38 -14.86
N GLN A 682 35.92 -13.77 -14.22
CA GLN A 682 35.22 -12.93 -13.27
C GLN A 682 36.05 -12.61 -12.02
N THR A 683 36.80 -13.58 -11.52
CA THR A 683 37.70 -13.40 -10.38
C THR A 683 38.80 -12.40 -10.70
N ARG A 684 39.42 -12.52 -11.87
CA ARG A 684 40.45 -11.59 -12.32
C ARG A 684 39.89 -10.18 -12.44
N ALA A 685 38.74 -10.01 -13.05
CA ALA A 685 38.10 -8.70 -13.21
C ALA A 685 37.76 -8.04 -11.83
N VAL A 686 37.19 -8.79 -10.92
CA VAL A 686 36.88 -8.28 -9.56
C VAL A 686 38.16 -7.89 -8.80
N MET A 687 39.11 -8.76 -8.79
CA MET A 687 40.33 -8.55 -8.01
C MET A 687 41.19 -7.40 -8.57
N GLU A 688 41.37 -7.31 -9.87
CA GLU A 688 42.08 -6.20 -10.50
C GLU A 688 41.38 -4.86 -10.26
N ALA A 689 40.04 -4.81 -10.41
CA ALA A 689 39.27 -3.62 -10.16
C ALA A 689 39.39 -3.15 -8.69
N ALA A 690 39.27 -4.07 -7.74
CA ALA A 690 39.39 -3.77 -6.32
C ALA A 690 40.77 -3.26 -5.94
N ILE A 691 41.82 -3.89 -6.44
CA ILE A 691 43.20 -3.50 -6.20
C ILE A 691 43.48 -2.09 -6.77
N GLU A 692 43.11 -1.84 -8.02
CA GLU A 692 43.29 -0.56 -8.67
C GLU A 692 42.56 0.59 -7.96
N VAL A 693 41.30 0.41 -7.61
CA VAL A 693 40.54 1.43 -6.87
C VAL A 693 41.12 1.66 -5.46
N SER A 694 41.52 0.58 -4.79
CA SER A 694 42.17 0.68 -3.47
C SER A 694 43.43 1.53 -3.53
N GLU A 695 44.27 1.32 -4.54
CA GLU A 695 45.53 2.09 -4.74
C GLU A 695 45.26 3.54 -5.17
N GLU A 696 44.34 3.75 -6.10
CA GLU A 696 44.04 5.08 -6.66
C GLU A 696 43.29 5.98 -5.68
N LYS A 697 42.35 5.43 -4.90
CA LYS A 697 41.46 6.19 -4.02
C LYS A 697 41.79 6.07 -2.53
N GLY A 698 42.64 5.12 -2.14
CA GLY A 698 42.99 4.86 -0.75
C GLY A 698 41.90 4.17 0.07
N TYR A 699 40.89 3.55 -0.57
CA TYR A 699 39.87 2.79 0.12
C TYR A 699 40.38 1.40 0.53
N GLU A 700 39.94 0.92 1.68
CA GLU A 700 40.15 -0.45 2.12
C GLU A 700 39.03 -1.31 1.58
N ILE A 701 39.30 -2.07 0.51
CA ILE A 701 38.29 -2.88 -0.19
C ILE A 701 38.54 -4.37 0.09
N THR A 702 37.52 -5.08 0.53
CA THR A 702 37.50 -6.54 0.66
C THR A 702 36.45 -7.09 -0.27
N PRO A 703 36.79 -7.59 -1.47
CA PRO A 703 35.82 -8.20 -2.38
C PRO A 703 35.07 -9.36 -1.71
N GLU A 704 33.77 -9.43 -1.87
CA GLU A 704 32.92 -10.51 -1.41
C GLU A 704 32.39 -11.27 -2.64
N ILE A 705 32.92 -12.46 -2.87
CA ILE A 705 32.62 -13.27 -4.05
C ILE A 705 31.59 -14.31 -3.68
N MET A 706 30.48 -14.32 -4.38
CA MET A 706 29.34 -15.20 -4.07
C MET A 706 29.07 -16.18 -5.22
N ILE A 707 29.10 -17.46 -4.90
CA ILE A 707 28.81 -18.54 -5.85
C ILE A 707 27.32 -18.91 -5.75
N PRO A 708 26.57 -18.77 -6.86
CA PRO A 708 25.12 -19.03 -6.85
C PRO A 708 24.80 -20.53 -7.04
N LEU A 709 23.59 -20.91 -6.63
CA LEU A 709 22.95 -22.19 -6.94
C LEU A 709 23.66 -23.43 -6.34
N VAL A 710 24.42 -23.25 -5.29
CA VAL A 710 25.10 -24.34 -4.61
C VAL A 710 24.11 -25.25 -3.88
N GLY A 711 24.17 -26.55 -4.14
CA GLY A 711 23.38 -27.58 -3.45
C GLY A 711 24.22 -28.59 -2.71
N GLU A 712 25.52 -28.67 -3.03
CA GLU A 712 26.46 -29.62 -2.47
C GLU A 712 27.77 -28.92 -2.09
N LYS A 713 28.32 -29.29 -0.95
CA LYS A 713 29.58 -28.73 -0.46
C LYS A 713 30.72 -28.84 -1.49
N LYS A 714 30.80 -29.97 -2.20
CA LYS A 714 31.83 -30.22 -3.18
C LYS A 714 31.74 -29.36 -4.42
N GLU A 715 30.54 -28.94 -4.80
CA GLU A 715 30.35 -27.94 -5.87
C GLU A 715 31.01 -26.62 -5.46
N LEU A 716 30.70 -26.15 -4.25
CA LEU A 716 31.29 -24.92 -3.74
C LEU A 716 32.81 -25.01 -3.63
N LYS A 717 33.33 -26.12 -3.10
CA LYS A 717 34.77 -26.31 -2.97
C LYS A 717 35.45 -26.28 -4.31
N PHE A 718 34.91 -26.95 -5.33
CA PHE A 718 35.49 -26.96 -6.68
C PHE A 718 35.61 -25.54 -7.25
N VAL A 719 34.53 -24.78 -7.22
CA VAL A 719 34.50 -23.39 -7.73
C VAL A 719 35.38 -22.46 -6.87
N LYS A 720 35.33 -22.62 -5.56
CA LYS A 720 36.16 -21.87 -4.62
C LYS A 720 37.65 -22.08 -4.88
N ASP A 721 38.10 -23.30 -5.13
CA ASP A 721 39.49 -23.59 -5.42
C ASP A 721 39.95 -22.88 -6.72
N VAL A 722 39.10 -22.85 -7.74
CA VAL A 722 39.35 -22.13 -9.00
C VAL A 722 39.47 -20.61 -8.73
N VAL A 723 38.55 -20.07 -7.92
CA VAL A 723 38.55 -18.64 -7.56
C VAL A 723 39.79 -18.26 -6.77
N ILE A 724 40.17 -19.08 -5.81
CA ILE A 724 41.40 -18.85 -4.99
C ILE A 724 42.63 -18.84 -5.87
N GLU A 725 42.78 -19.83 -6.73
CA GLU A 725 43.91 -19.94 -7.64
C GLU A 725 44.10 -18.68 -8.47
N GLU A 726 43.02 -18.19 -9.07
CA GLU A 726 43.02 -16.98 -9.88
C GLU A 726 43.25 -15.71 -9.07
N ALA A 727 42.57 -15.59 -7.91
CA ALA A 727 42.74 -14.45 -7.01
C ALA A 727 44.16 -14.30 -6.49
N GLU A 728 44.78 -15.42 -6.08
CA GLU A 728 46.16 -15.41 -5.61
C GLU A 728 47.16 -15.09 -6.76
N ALA A 729 46.89 -15.55 -7.98
CA ALA A 729 47.66 -15.18 -9.15
C ALA A 729 47.63 -13.66 -9.40
N VAL A 730 46.46 -13.04 -9.35
CA VAL A 730 46.29 -11.60 -9.52
C VAL A 730 46.99 -10.81 -8.41
N LYS A 731 46.88 -11.24 -7.17
CA LYS A 731 47.56 -10.64 -6.03
C LYS A 731 49.08 -10.64 -6.22
N LYS A 732 49.62 -11.73 -6.69
CA LYS A 732 51.03 -11.88 -6.97
C LYS A 732 51.48 -10.97 -8.11
N GLU A 733 50.75 -10.94 -9.21
CA GLU A 733 51.04 -10.10 -10.37
C GLU A 733 51.00 -8.59 -10.01
N LYS A 734 50.03 -8.20 -9.17
CA LYS A 734 49.89 -6.81 -8.74
C LYS A 734 50.65 -6.45 -7.48
N ASN A 735 51.37 -7.38 -6.88
CA ASN A 735 52.07 -7.17 -5.60
C ASN A 735 51.15 -6.60 -4.52
N SER A 736 50.00 -7.19 -4.33
CA SER A 736 48.94 -6.74 -3.42
C SER A 736 48.67 -7.79 -2.32
N ASP A 737 48.36 -7.30 -1.13
CA ASP A 737 47.94 -8.11 0.03
C ASP A 737 46.44 -8.00 0.30
N ILE A 738 45.67 -7.57 -0.69
CA ILE A 738 44.23 -7.40 -0.58
C ILE A 738 43.53 -8.67 -0.05
N ARG A 739 42.64 -8.49 0.87
CA ARG A 739 41.80 -9.57 1.39
C ARG A 739 40.55 -9.70 0.56
N TYR A 740 40.04 -10.90 0.49
CA TYR A 740 38.76 -11.21 -0.19
C TYR A 740 38.03 -12.32 0.57
N LYS A 741 36.74 -12.43 0.38
CA LYS A 741 35.89 -13.48 0.97
C LYS A 741 35.16 -14.23 -0.13
N ILE A 742 34.99 -15.53 0.07
CA ILE A 742 34.23 -16.39 -0.82
C ILE A 742 33.08 -17.01 -0.02
N GLY A 743 31.86 -16.74 -0.44
CA GLY A 743 30.66 -17.28 0.16
C GLY A 743 29.69 -17.81 -0.88
N THR A 744 28.50 -18.10 -0.47
CA THR A 744 27.49 -18.70 -1.33
C THR A 744 26.12 -18.07 -1.13
N MET A 745 25.30 -18.14 -2.17
CA MET A 745 23.88 -17.88 -2.09
C MET A 745 23.17 -19.16 -1.63
N ILE A 746 22.42 -19.09 -0.53
CA ILE A 746 21.54 -20.16 -0.10
C ILE A 746 20.19 -19.95 -0.76
N GLU A 747 19.91 -20.74 -1.77
CA GLU A 747 18.70 -20.61 -2.59
C GLU A 747 18.11 -21.98 -3.02
N ILE A 748 18.82 -23.05 -2.69
CA ILE A 748 18.35 -24.43 -2.89
C ILE A 748 17.98 -25.01 -1.52
N PRO A 749 16.80 -25.62 -1.36
CA PRO A 749 16.39 -26.22 -0.08
C PRO A 749 17.43 -27.20 0.49
N ARG A 750 18.08 -28.01 -0.34
CA ARG A 750 19.14 -28.93 0.10
C ARG A 750 20.30 -28.21 0.76
N ALA A 751 20.72 -27.06 0.21
CA ALA A 751 21.79 -26.25 0.80
C ALA A 751 21.38 -25.68 2.17
N ALA A 752 20.14 -25.29 2.33
CA ALA A 752 19.61 -24.83 3.61
C ALA A 752 19.60 -25.94 4.66
N LEU A 753 19.23 -27.15 4.28
CA LEU A 753 19.23 -28.33 5.15
C LEU A 753 20.65 -28.76 5.58
N LEU A 754 21.63 -28.59 4.70
CA LEU A 754 23.03 -28.99 4.91
C LEU A 754 23.94 -27.75 5.10
N ALA A 755 23.40 -26.70 5.66
CA ALA A 755 24.13 -25.44 5.84
C ALA A 755 25.39 -25.58 6.72
N ASN A 756 25.40 -26.50 7.67
CA ASN A 756 26.56 -26.81 8.47
C ASN A 756 27.73 -27.34 7.62
N GLU A 757 27.48 -28.16 6.61
CA GLU A 757 28.50 -28.64 5.67
C GLU A 757 28.95 -27.54 4.70
N ILE A 758 27.99 -26.79 4.15
CA ILE A 758 28.27 -25.68 3.23
C ILE A 758 29.15 -24.61 3.92
N ALA A 759 28.90 -24.32 5.20
CA ALA A 759 29.64 -23.32 5.97
C ALA A 759 31.10 -23.73 6.24
N GLU A 760 31.49 -24.98 6.02
CA GLU A 760 32.90 -25.36 6.06
C GLU A 760 33.71 -24.71 4.95
N GLU A 761 33.06 -24.44 3.82
CA GLU A 761 33.68 -23.80 2.64
C GLU A 761 33.24 -22.33 2.46
N ALA A 762 32.04 -21.98 2.84
CA ALA A 762 31.51 -20.62 2.69
C ALA A 762 31.87 -19.72 3.87
N GLU A 763 32.43 -18.56 3.60
CA GLU A 763 32.75 -17.55 4.61
C GLU A 763 31.56 -16.63 4.94
N PHE A 764 30.53 -16.62 4.10
CA PHE A 764 29.26 -15.93 4.34
C PHE A 764 28.12 -16.62 3.59
N PHE A 765 26.88 -16.36 4.03
CA PHE A 765 25.65 -16.77 3.35
C PHE A 765 24.87 -15.54 2.93
N SER A 766 24.25 -15.61 1.75
CA SER A 766 23.22 -14.68 1.30
C SER A 766 22.01 -15.51 0.84
N PHE A 767 20.84 -15.26 1.40
CA PHE A 767 19.64 -15.99 1.03
C PHE A 767 19.04 -15.43 -0.26
N GLY A 768 19.04 -16.21 -1.33
CA GLY A 768 18.34 -15.93 -2.59
C GLY A 768 16.90 -16.40 -2.49
N THR A 769 16.06 -15.61 -1.84
CA THR A 769 14.70 -16.03 -1.46
C THR A 769 13.75 -16.19 -2.64
N ASN A 770 14.02 -15.60 -3.79
CA ASN A 770 13.22 -15.82 -4.99
C ASN A 770 13.30 -17.30 -5.41
N ASP A 771 14.51 -17.81 -5.64
CA ASP A 771 14.72 -19.22 -6.00
C ASP A 771 14.36 -20.18 -4.86
N LEU A 772 14.69 -19.84 -3.62
CA LEU A 772 14.33 -20.65 -2.47
C LEU A 772 12.80 -20.80 -2.34
N THR A 773 12.05 -19.74 -2.58
CA THR A 773 10.59 -19.74 -2.62
C THR A 773 10.06 -20.61 -3.75
N GLN A 774 10.58 -20.44 -4.97
CA GLN A 774 10.18 -21.24 -6.13
C GLN A 774 10.35 -22.72 -5.89
N MET A 775 11.50 -23.13 -5.37
CA MET A 775 11.81 -24.53 -5.13
C MET A 775 11.07 -25.13 -3.94
N THR A 776 10.75 -24.31 -2.94
CA THR A 776 9.99 -24.76 -1.77
C THR A 776 8.51 -24.92 -2.08
N PHE A 777 7.91 -23.98 -2.83
CA PHE A 777 6.53 -24.09 -3.30
C PHE A 777 6.36 -25.03 -4.49
N GLY A 778 7.42 -25.26 -5.27
CA GLY A 778 7.39 -26.13 -6.46
C GLY A 778 6.72 -25.49 -7.68
N PHE A 779 6.72 -24.15 -7.79
CA PHE A 779 6.25 -23.46 -8.99
C PHE A 779 7.16 -22.28 -9.36
N SER A 780 7.15 -21.95 -10.65
CA SER A 780 7.92 -20.84 -11.20
C SER A 780 7.24 -19.49 -10.94
N ARG A 781 8.02 -18.49 -10.59
CA ARG A 781 7.57 -17.10 -10.49
C ARG A 781 6.94 -16.62 -11.79
N ASP A 782 7.55 -16.95 -12.91
CA ASP A 782 7.10 -16.51 -14.25
C ASP A 782 5.77 -17.15 -14.67
N ASP A 783 5.50 -18.36 -14.21
CA ASP A 783 4.25 -19.08 -14.50
C ASP A 783 3.15 -18.86 -13.46
N ALA A 784 3.49 -18.40 -12.27
CA ALA A 784 2.57 -18.28 -11.14
C ALA A 784 1.38 -17.34 -11.40
N GLY A 785 1.56 -16.32 -12.25
CA GLY A 785 0.48 -15.41 -12.63
C GLY A 785 -0.73 -16.09 -13.26
N LYS A 786 -0.55 -17.27 -13.81
CA LYS A 786 -1.63 -18.05 -14.43
C LYS A 786 -2.67 -18.58 -13.43
N PHE A 787 -2.28 -18.74 -12.16
CA PHE A 787 -3.17 -19.35 -11.14
C PHE A 787 -3.26 -18.56 -9.83
N LEU A 788 -2.32 -17.67 -9.51
CA LEU A 788 -2.29 -16.94 -8.24
C LEU A 788 -3.56 -16.11 -8.00
N ASP A 789 -4.13 -15.49 -9.03
CA ASP A 789 -5.38 -14.74 -8.92
C ASP A 789 -6.53 -15.63 -8.41
N SER A 790 -6.61 -16.86 -8.89
CA SER A 790 -7.60 -17.83 -8.42
C SER A 790 -7.36 -18.23 -6.96
N TYR A 791 -6.09 -18.33 -6.56
CA TYR A 791 -5.70 -18.63 -5.17
C TYR A 791 -6.09 -17.49 -4.22
N TYR A 792 -5.94 -16.24 -4.64
CA TYR A 792 -6.39 -15.09 -3.85
C TYR A 792 -7.91 -15.05 -3.74
N LYS A 793 -8.64 -15.27 -4.84
CA LYS A 793 -10.11 -15.33 -4.85
C LYS A 793 -10.67 -16.45 -3.97
N SER A 794 -9.97 -17.59 -3.97
CA SER A 794 -10.32 -18.76 -3.16
C SER A 794 -9.79 -18.72 -1.73
N LYS A 795 -9.15 -17.63 -1.34
CA LYS A 795 -8.56 -17.43 0.00
C LYS A 795 -7.53 -18.49 0.39
N ILE A 796 -6.82 -19.07 -0.59
CA ILE A 796 -5.74 -20.04 -0.36
C ILE A 796 -4.48 -19.27 0.05
N TYR A 797 -4.14 -18.20 -0.66
CA TYR A 797 -3.07 -17.28 -0.30
C TYR A 797 -3.63 -15.89 0.01
N GLU A 798 -3.13 -15.26 1.07
CA GLU A 798 -3.46 -13.88 1.42
C GLU A 798 -2.53 -12.87 0.73
N SER A 799 -1.30 -13.27 0.43
CA SER A 799 -0.29 -12.43 -0.22
C SER A 799 0.54 -13.22 -1.23
N ASP A 800 1.19 -12.50 -2.14
CA ASP A 800 2.14 -13.07 -3.08
C ASP A 800 3.38 -13.56 -2.33
N PRO A 801 3.73 -14.87 -2.39
CA PRO A 801 4.91 -15.41 -1.70
C PRO A 801 6.24 -14.87 -2.24
N PHE A 802 6.25 -14.25 -3.42
CA PHE A 802 7.44 -13.58 -3.97
C PHE A 802 7.60 -12.13 -3.50
N ALA A 803 6.50 -11.49 -3.10
CA ALA A 803 6.53 -10.15 -2.53
C ALA A 803 6.77 -10.16 -1.03
N ARG A 804 6.16 -11.11 -0.33
CA ARG A 804 6.29 -11.32 1.12
C ARG A 804 6.80 -12.71 1.40
N LEU A 805 7.82 -12.81 2.25
CA LEU A 805 8.41 -14.09 2.63
C LEU A 805 7.38 -15.00 3.29
N ASP A 806 7.28 -16.23 2.78
CA ASP A 806 6.58 -17.31 3.45
C ASP A 806 7.34 -17.72 4.71
N GLN A 807 6.88 -17.25 5.86
CA GLN A 807 7.55 -17.49 7.14
C GLN A 807 7.37 -18.93 7.64
N ASN A 808 6.32 -19.60 7.20
CA ASN A 808 5.97 -20.95 7.67
C ASN A 808 6.80 -22.04 6.99
N GLY A 809 7.01 -21.95 5.68
CA GLY A 809 7.79 -22.93 4.92
C GLY A 809 9.21 -22.46 4.65
N VAL A 810 9.35 -21.46 3.77
CA VAL A 810 10.65 -20.89 3.38
C VAL A 810 11.39 -20.33 4.60
N GLY A 811 10.67 -19.68 5.51
CA GLY A 811 11.24 -19.12 6.74
C GLY A 811 11.88 -20.17 7.65
N GLN A 812 11.34 -21.40 7.71
CA GLN A 812 11.97 -22.49 8.44
C GLN A 812 13.34 -22.84 7.85
N LEU A 813 13.44 -22.88 6.53
CA LEU A 813 14.72 -23.16 5.86
C LEU A 813 15.76 -22.07 6.14
N VAL A 814 15.35 -20.81 6.14
CA VAL A 814 16.23 -19.69 6.48
C VAL A 814 16.74 -19.81 7.93
N LYS A 815 15.87 -20.05 8.88
CA LYS A 815 16.23 -20.23 10.30
C LYS A 815 17.17 -21.41 10.50
N MET A 816 16.89 -22.54 9.86
CA MET A 816 17.74 -23.73 9.93
C MET A 816 19.12 -23.46 9.36
N ALA A 817 19.20 -22.79 8.22
CA ALA A 817 20.46 -22.48 7.57
C ALA A 817 21.34 -21.53 8.42
N VAL A 818 20.75 -20.52 9.01
CA VAL A 818 21.45 -19.59 9.92
C VAL A 818 21.98 -20.34 11.14
N ALA A 819 21.12 -21.08 11.82
CA ALA A 819 21.49 -21.82 13.03
C ALA A 819 22.57 -22.87 12.77
N ASN A 820 22.38 -23.69 11.73
CA ASN A 820 23.31 -24.76 11.39
C ASN A 820 24.62 -24.26 10.81
N GLY A 821 24.58 -23.21 9.97
CA GLY A 821 25.78 -22.58 9.45
C GLY A 821 26.66 -22.00 10.55
N ARG A 822 26.06 -21.38 11.55
CA ARG A 822 26.78 -20.80 12.69
C ARG A 822 27.31 -21.84 13.71
N LYS A 823 26.80 -23.06 13.70
CA LYS A 823 27.43 -24.16 14.44
C LYS A 823 28.82 -24.48 13.90
N THR A 824 28.97 -24.46 12.58
CA THR A 824 30.25 -24.69 11.92
C THR A 824 31.14 -23.43 11.96
N ARG A 825 30.56 -22.28 11.69
CA ARG A 825 31.26 -21.00 11.62
C ARG A 825 30.52 -19.95 12.47
N PRO A 826 30.85 -19.80 13.76
CA PRO A 826 30.10 -18.92 14.68
C PRO A 826 29.98 -17.47 14.23
N ALA A 827 30.97 -16.94 13.51
CA ALA A 827 30.98 -15.59 12.99
C ALA A 827 30.45 -15.48 11.54
N LEU A 828 29.73 -16.49 11.06
CA LEU A 828 29.17 -16.51 9.72
C LEU A 828 28.22 -15.35 9.51
N LYS A 829 28.54 -14.49 8.54
CA LYS A 829 27.71 -13.37 8.14
C LYS A 829 26.58 -13.86 7.24
N CYS A 830 25.35 -13.57 7.63
CA CYS A 830 24.16 -13.97 6.89
C CYS A 830 23.36 -12.74 6.47
N GLY A 831 23.00 -12.67 5.19
CA GLY A 831 22.15 -11.62 4.65
C GLY A 831 21.07 -12.19 3.74
N ILE A 832 20.14 -11.35 3.30
CA ILE A 832 19.09 -11.68 2.36
C ILE A 832 19.14 -10.70 1.18
N CYS A 833 18.99 -11.19 -0.03
CA CYS A 833 19.06 -10.36 -1.24
C CYS A 833 17.90 -10.55 -2.22
N GLY A 834 16.92 -11.39 -1.91
CA GLY A 834 15.70 -11.53 -2.72
C GLY A 834 14.79 -10.28 -2.62
N GLU A 835 13.69 -10.28 -3.35
CA GLU A 835 12.68 -9.20 -3.31
C GLU A 835 12.18 -8.91 -1.89
N HIS A 836 12.19 -9.92 -1.03
CA HIS A 836 11.77 -9.85 0.36
C HIS A 836 12.63 -8.89 1.23
N GLY A 837 13.85 -8.58 0.80
CA GLY A 837 14.74 -7.67 1.52
C GLY A 837 14.25 -6.22 1.62
N GLY A 838 13.24 -5.85 0.85
CA GLY A 838 12.57 -4.55 0.90
C GLY A 838 11.16 -4.58 1.51
N ASP A 839 10.67 -5.75 1.93
CA ASP A 839 9.34 -5.89 2.53
C ASP A 839 9.41 -5.78 4.06
N PRO A 840 8.68 -4.84 4.69
CA PRO A 840 8.77 -4.61 6.14
C PRO A 840 8.52 -5.85 7.01
N LEU A 841 7.53 -6.68 6.70
CA LEU A 841 7.23 -7.89 7.48
C LEU A 841 8.32 -8.95 7.31
N SER A 842 8.88 -9.07 6.12
CA SER A 842 10.00 -9.97 5.84
C SER A 842 11.27 -9.49 6.56
N ILE A 843 11.49 -8.18 6.64
CA ILE A 843 12.61 -7.56 7.38
C ILE A 843 12.48 -7.86 8.88
N GLU A 844 11.29 -7.76 9.45
CA GLU A 844 11.03 -8.13 10.85
C GLU A 844 11.38 -9.60 11.08
N PHE A 845 11.00 -10.49 10.19
CA PHE A 845 11.40 -11.90 10.24
C PHE A 845 12.93 -12.05 10.20
N CYS A 846 13.63 -11.32 9.31
CA CYS A 846 15.09 -11.36 9.22
C CYS A 846 15.75 -10.91 10.52
N HIS A 847 15.23 -9.89 11.17
CA HIS A 847 15.69 -9.43 12.47
C HIS A 847 15.55 -10.55 13.53
N LYS A 848 14.38 -11.17 13.61
CA LYS A 848 14.11 -12.27 14.55
C LYS A 848 14.94 -13.52 14.27
N ALA A 849 15.20 -13.80 13.00
CA ALA A 849 16.03 -14.95 12.58
C ALA A 849 17.53 -14.73 12.82
N GLY A 850 17.94 -13.53 13.20
CA GLY A 850 19.33 -13.21 13.51
C GLY A 850 20.21 -12.95 12.29
N LEU A 851 19.65 -12.51 11.17
CA LEU A 851 20.43 -12.09 10.01
C LEU A 851 21.22 -10.81 10.34
N ASP A 852 22.33 -10.60 9.62
CA ASP A 852 23.22 -9.45 9.82
C ASP A 852 22.78 -8.24 8.98
N TYR A 853 22.23 -8.48 7.77
CA TYR A 853 21.77 -7.42 6.90
C TYR A 853 20.65 -7.89 5.97
N VAL A 854 19.92 -6.92 5.43
CA VAL A 854 19.01 -7.10 4.30
C VAL A 854 19.52 -6.31 3.11
N SER A 855 19.25 -6.78 1.90
CA SER A 855 19.62 -6.10 0.66
C SER A 855 18.39 -5.96 -0.23
N CYS A 856 18.17 -4.77 -0.76
CA CYS A 856 16.98 -4.43 -1.52
C CYS A 856 17.30 -3.49 -2.68
N SER A 857 16.32 -3.25 -3.56
CA SER A 857 16.46 -2.26 -4.63
C SER A 857 16.78 -0.88 -4.06
N PRO A 858 17.47 0.00 -4.82
CA PRO A 858 17.90 1.31 -4.32
C PRO A 858 16.79 2.15 -3.68
N PHE A 859 15.62 2.21 -4.29
CA PHE A 859 14.49 3.00 -3.78
C PHE A 859 13.87 2.44 -2.48
N ARG A 860 14.09 1.17 -2.17
CA ARG A 860 13.60 0.55 -0.94
C ARG A 860 14.56 0.68 0.25
N VAL A 861 15.74 1.22 0.06
CA VAL A 861 16.74 1.37 1.14
C VAL A 861 16.18 2.16 2.34
N PRO A 862 15.54 3.32 2.18
CA PRO A 862 14.94 4.01 3.33
C PRO A 862 13.85 3.21 4.02
N ILE A 863 13.01 2.51 3.25
CA ILE A 863 11.96 1.62 3.79
C ILE A 863 12.59 0.54 4.66
N ALA A 864 13.65 -0.10 4.16
CA ALA A 864 14.37 -1.16 4.87
C ALA A 864 15.04 -0.64 6.15
N ARG A 865 15.63 0.54 6.12
CA ARG A 865 16.24 1.18 7.30
C ARG A 865 15.21 1.43 8.40
N LEU A 866 14.07 1.98 8.02
CA LEU A 866 12.97 2.23 8.97
C LEU A 866 12.36 0.93 9.49
N ALA A 867 12.07 -0.03 8.63
CA ALA A 867 11.53 -1.33 9.02
C ALA A 867 12.47 -2.10 9.95
N ALA A 868 13.77 -2.06 9.68
CA ALA A 868 14.79 -2.66 10.54
C ALA A 868 14.83 -2.02 11.94
N ALA A 869 14.68 -0.69 12.01
CA ALA A 869 14.60 0.04 13.27
C ALA A 869 13.32 -0.34 14.05
N GLN A 870 12.20 -0.39 13.38
CA GLN A 870 10.92 -0.80 13.99
C GLN A 870 10.98 -2.23 14.52
N ALA A 871 11.58 -3.15 13.76
CA ALA A 871 11.77 -4.53 14.20
C ALA A 871 12.65 -4.61 15.46
N ALA A 872 13.74 -3.86 15.51
CA ALA A 872 14.63 -3.81 16.67
C ALA A 872 13.94 -3.23 17.91
N ILE A 873 13.09 -2.23 17.75
CA ILE A 873 12.35 -1.59 18.84
C ILE A 873 11.26 -2.54 19.38
N ALA A 874 10.52 -3.19 18.48
CA ALA A 874 9.40 -4.07 18.84
C ALA A 874 9.86 -5.39 19.49
N ASN A 875 11.08 -5.85 19.21
CA ASN A 875 11.58 -7.15 19.63
C ASN A 875 12.80 -7.05 20.58
N ARG A 876 12.73 -6.14 21.54
CA ARG A 876 13.76 -5.98 22.60
C ARG A 876 13.58 -6.99 23.73
#